data_0886db184dc0c3242c8daa2611d6c994
#
_entry.id   0886db184dc0c3242c8daa2611d6c994
#
_cell.length_a   1.000
_cell.length_b   1.000
_cell.length_c   1.000
_cell.angle_alpha   90.00
_cell.angle_beta   90.00
_cell.angle_gamma   90.00
#
_symmetry.space_group_name_H-M   'P 1'
#
loop_
_entity.id
_entity.type
_entity.pdbx_description
1 polymer ?
#
loop_
_entity_poly.entity_id
_entity_poly.type
_entity_poly.pdbx_seq_one_letter_code
_entity_poly.pdbx_strand_id
1 'polypeptide(L)'
;MSADHHQEATALSVIRSTGCTSVKNGCSPQGHCGCCTAIVDQSAVMTCRYSAAKLEGKQVTTLEGFSRRKRELLSKSFVKAAGLQCGFCIPGIMVRAAVLLDKTPDADRALIAKTLTPHLCRCTGYVKILDAIQEAQQHWQGSTIPQISDEIAVGSSAARYRGIDHALGEKPFVDDMTLPGMLCGAVRLADHPRARILSIDTSAAESVPGVSKIITASDVPGERLVGLIFKDWPVFIAEGEVTHCVGSVLAAVAADSDEAARKACAAITVEYEVFTPITDPEEGLRQDAPEVHPGVPNLLKTTAYHRGDPGEALSTSQHIIEETFFSQRVEHAFLEPECALVTPEGSGIRLYTQGQGVHDEQKQLASVLNLELDQVQVELVSNGGAFGGKEDMSIQAHAALLAFHTQLPVKVLLSRDESIRLHPKRHPLTMKYTLGADEEGRLTALKAHIVGDTGAYASVGDKVLERAAGHACGVYRVPNVEVEALTVYTNNPPSGAFRGFGVNQTAFAIEGLLDRLAERVGIDGYEVRDRNILEQGDMFGPGQIMGEGLGIRETLEAVKEDYKSAQFAGIACGIKNTGIGNGMADIGRSLIRIESVDSIVVYTGFTEMGQGLYTILRQVVCHQTGVDADLVEVKVDTTYPVECGMTTASRATLLATEAVRRAAVKLADKLGSGDSIEDLVGHEFGGEFICNFTVEPSDRGGEGEVTHVTFGFATQVVTLSDKGEVEKVIASHDVGRVMNRALCEGQIEGAVHMGLGFALTEELPVVDGWPVSTMLNDLQILRARHVPEIEVRLLEIPDPHTEYGVKGVGEIG
;
A
#
# COMPACT_ATOMS: atom_id res chain seq x y z
N MET A 1 20.47 -30.35 -14.16
CA MET A 1 20.68 -29.01 -14.74
C MET A 1 21.98 -29.09 -15.57
N SER A 2 21.97 -28.79 -16.86
CA SER A 2 23.15 -28.74 -17.71
C SER A 2 23.93 -27.45 -17.50
N ALA A 3 25.27 -27.53 -17.60
CA ALA A 3 26.23 -26.52 -17.16
C ALA A 3 26.43 -25.31 -18.11
N ASP A 4 25.46 -24.92 -18.92
CA ASP A 4 25.64 -23.85 -19.92
C ASP A 4 25.15 -22.48 -19.45
N HIS A 5 25.04 -22.26 -18.13
CA HIS A 5 24.71 -20.93 -17.59
C HIS A 5 25.99 -20.10 -17.42
N HIS A 6 25.99 -18.91 -18.03
CA HIS A 6 27.08 -17.94 -17.97
C HIS A 6 27.64 -17.76 -16.55
N GLN A 7 28.94 -17.56 -16.42
CA GLN A 7 29.66 -17.41 -15.13
C GLN A 7 29.10 -16.29 -14.23
N GLU A 8 28.24 -15.38 -14.76
CA GLU A 8 27.64 -14.24 -14.06
C GLU A 8 26.22 -14.51 -13.52
N ALA A 9 25.56 -15.61 -13.90
CA ALA A 9 24.19 -15.90 -13.47
C ALA A 9 24.10 -16.11 -11.95
N THR A 10 23.01 -15.61 -11.35
CA THR A 10 22.71 -15.86 -9.93
C THR A 10 22.04 -17.21 -9.74
N ALA A 11 22.18 -17.82 -8.56
CA ALA A 11 21.43 -19.02 -8.20
C ALA A 11 19.91 -18.78 -8.27
N LEU A 12 19.43 -17.56 -7.99
CA LEU A 12 18.03 -17.17 -8.12
C LEU A 12 17.51 -17.39 -9.54
N SER A 13 18.20 -16.84 -10.55
CA SER A 13 17.76 -16.96 -11.95
C SER A 13 17.70 -18.42 -12.40
N VAL A 14 18.71 -19.22 -12.05
CA VAL A 14 18.76 -20.66 -12.38
C VAL A 14 17.65 -21.45 -11.70
N ILE A 15 17.38 -21.20 -10.39
CA ILE A 15 16.32 -21.90 -9.66
C ILE A 15 14.95 -21.54 -10.25
N ARG A 16 14.67 -20.26 -10.51
CA ARG A 16 13.40 -19.83 -11.08
C ARG A 16 13.18 -20.37 -12.51
N SER A 17 14.22 -20.49 -13.33
CA SER A 17 14.11 -21.08 -14.67
C SER A 17 13.69 -22.56 -14.65
N THR A 18 13.80 -23.25 -13.52
CA THR A 18 13.30 -24.63 -13.33
C THR A 18 11.83 -24.71 -12.90
N GLY A 19 11.13 -23.58 -12.79
CA GLY A 19 9.74 -23.50 -12.35
C GLY A 19 9.53 -23.43 -10.83
N CYS A 20 10.62 -23.26 -10.04
CA CYS A 20 10.51 -23.07 -8.58
C CYS A 20 10.15 -21.61 -8.25
N THR A 21 8.88 -21.32 -8.21
CA THR A 21 8.35 -19.95 -8.01
C THR A 21 8.23 -19.54 -6.54
N SER A 22 8.37 -20.44 -5.58
CA SER A 22 8.46 -20.09 -4.15
C SER A 22 9.67 -19.22 -3.81
N VAL A 23 10.71 -19.25 -4.66
CA VAL A 23 11.91 -18.41 -4.54
C VAL A 23 11.65 -17.09 -5.24
N LYS A 24 11.29 -16.05 -4.47
CA LYS A 24 10.80 -14.75 -4.99
C LYS A 24 11.94 -13.74 -5.21
N ASN A 25 11.75 -12.87 -6.21
CA ASN A 25 12.70 -11.80 -6.56
C ASN A 25 12.21 -10.44 -6.01
N GLY A 26 12.48 -10.13 -4.75
CA GLY A 26 11.95 -8.91 -4.10
C GLY A 26 12.90 -7.71 -4.08
N CYS A 27 14.22 -7.92 -4.03
CA CYS A 27 15.20 -6.81 -3.98
C CYS A 27 16.20 -6.81 -5.15
N SER A 28 16.12 -7.73 -6.04
CA SER A 28 16.66 -7.88 -7.38
C SER A 28 18.00 -7.17 -7.72
N PRO A 29 19.17 -7.69 -7.42
CA PRO A 29 19.60 -8.75 -6.49
C PRO A 29 20.33 -8.23 -5.25
N GLN A 30 19.81 -7.23 -4.56
CA GLN A 30 20.51 -6.53 -3.46
C GLN A 30 20.89 -7.42 -2.26
N GLY A 31 20.18 -8.54 -2.02
CA GLY A 31 20.44 -9.45 -0.90
C GLY A 31 19.92 -8.97 0.44
N HIS A 32 18.85 -8.18 0.46
CA HIS A 32 18.35 -7.51 1.67
C HIS A 32 16.96 -7.94 2.14
N CYS A 33 16.13 -8.56 1.27
CA CYS A 33 14.74 -8.90 1.60
C CYS A 33 14.55 -10.35 2.08
N GLY A 34 15.44 -11.27 1.76
CA GLY A 34 15.31 -12.69 2.14
C GLY A 34 14.27 -13.51 1.37
N CYS A 35 13.46 -12.89 0.48
CA CYS A 35 12.38 -13.60 -0.24
C CYS A 35 12.91 -14.73 -1.15
N CYS A 36 14.15 -14.62 -1.60
CA CYS A 36 14.81 -15.61 -2.44
C CYS A 36 15.53 -16.72 -1.65
N THR A 37 15.20 -16.95 -0.40
CA THR A 37 15.88 -17.96 0.43
C THR A 37 15.58 -19.37 -0.03
N ALA A 38 16.65 -20.18 -0.26
CA ALA A 38 16.60 -21.60 -0.48
C ALA A 38 17.66 -22.30 0.40
N ILE A 39 17.56 -23.61 0.57
CA ILE A 39 18.55 -24.41 1.27
C ILE A 39 19.60 -24.89 0.26
N VAL A 40 20.87 -24.58 0.51
CA VAL A 40 22.00 -25.15 -0.23
C VAL A 40 22.80 -25.99 0.75
N ASP A 41 22.88 -27.27 0.49
CA ASP A 41 23.35 -28.34 1.38
C ASP A 41 22.71 -28.25 2.77
N GLN A 42 22.77 -27.80 3.72
CA GLN A 42 22.02 -27.70 4.99
C GLN A 42 21.86 -26.26 5.49
N SER A 43 22.18 -25.28 4.62
CA SER A 43 22.22 -23.88 5.00
C SER A 43 21.19 -23.08 4.21
N ALA A 44 20.40 -22.25 4.88
CA ALA A 44 19.52 -21.29 4.24
C ALA A 44 20.33 -20.11 3.70
N VAL A 45 20.31 -19.91 2.38
CA VAL A 45 21.07 -18.86 1.68
C VAL A 45 20.15 -17.97 0.85
N MET A 46 20.51 -16.70 0.69
CA MET A 46 19.84 -15.78 -0.24
C MET A 46 20.39 -16.01 -1.65
N THR A 47 19.60 -16.64 -2.50
CA THR A 47 20.03 -17.11 -3.83
C THR A 47 20.37 -15.98 -4.79
N CYS A 48 19.83 -14.79 -4.63
CA CYS A 48 20.15 -13.62 -5.44
C CYS A 48 21.61 -13.13 -5.28
N ARG A 49 22.25 -13.46 -4.14
CA ARG A 49 23.67 -13.15 -3.87
C ARG A 49 24.59 -14.36 -4.03
N TYR A 50 24.03 -15.50 -4.37
CA TYR A 50 24.75 -16.74 -4.53
C TYR A 50 25.01 -16.98 -6.03
N SER A 51 26.27 -17.10 -6.44
CA SER A 51 26.60 -17.37 -7.86
C SER A 51 26.11 -18.76 -8.27
N ALA A 52 25.54 -18.87 -9.46
CA ALA A 52 25.08 -20.14 -10.04
C ALA A 52 26.23 -21.18 -10.13
N ALA A 53 27.44 -20.75 -10.45
CA ALA A 53 28.63 -21.62 -10.52
C ALA A 53 28.93 -22.34 -9.18
N LYS A 54 28.57 -21.73 -8.04
CA LYS A 54 28.73 -22.33 -6.70
C LYS A 54 27.70 -23.41 -6.38
N LEU A 55 26.69 -23.61 -7.23
CA LEU A 55 25.68 -24.65 -7.07
C LEU A 55 26.17 -26.00 -7.60
N GLU A 56 27.25 -26.03 -8.39
CA GLU A 56 27.78 -27.27 -8.94
C GLU A 56 28.14 -28.27 -7.82
N GLY A 57 27.62 -29.49 -7.94
CA GLY A 57 27.76 -30.53 -6.94
C GLY A 57 27.03 -30.32 -5.62
N LYS A 58 26.21 -29.26 -5.51
CA LYS A 58 25.44 -28.95 -4.31
C LYS A 58 24.01 -29.47 -4.39
N GLN A 59 23.46 -29.84 -3.21
CA GLN A 59 22.03 -30.10 -3.06
C GLN A 59 21.28 -28.80 -2.80
N VAL A 60 20.35 -28.45 -3.70
CA VAL A 60 19.48 -27.27 -3.54
C VAL A 60 18.07 -27.73 -3.20
N THR A 61 17.49 -27.22 -2.14
CA THR A 61 16.11 -27.50 -1.74
C THR A 61 15.34 -26.20 -1.59
N THR A 62 14.30 -26.03 -2.40
CA THR A 62 13.31 -24.96 -2.28
C THR A 62 12.10 -25.45 -1.47
N LEU A 63 11.11 -24.61 -1.23
CA LEU A 63 9.90 -24.98 -0.49
C LEU A 63 9.12 -26.12 -1.20
N GLU A 64 9.15 -26.16 -2.54
CA GLU A 64 8.57 -27.24 -3.36
C GLU A 64 9.23 -28.60 -3.06
N GLY A 65 10.52 -28.61 -2.70
CA GLY A 65 11.30 -29.82 -2.35
C GLY A 65 11.12 -30.31 -0.92
N PHE A 66 10.35 -29.61 -0.08
CA PHE A 66 10.06 -30.09 1.28
C PHE A 66 9.12 -31.30 1.25
N SER A 67 9.22 -32.17 2.26
CA SER A 67 8.27 -33.27 2.42
C SER A 67 6.84 -32.73 2.56
N ARG A 68 5.86 -33.51 2.08
CA ARG A 68 4.42 -33.15 2.20
C ARG A 68 4.07 -32.71 3.62
N ARG A 69 4.54 -33.44 4.64
CA ARG A 69 4.29 -33.11 6.04
C ARG A 69 4.87 -31.74 6.43
N LYS A 70 6.13 -31.43 6.05
CA LYS A 70 6.73 -30.13 6.39
C LYS A 70 6.01 -28.97 5.70
N ARG A 71 5.61 -29.15 4.43
CA ARG A 71 4.83 -28.14 3.69
C ARG A 71 3.47 -27.89 4.35
N GLU A 72 2.74 -28.97 4.68
CA GLU A 72 1.44 -28.88 5.31
C GLU A 72 1.53 -28.28 6.73
N LEU A 73 2.50 -28.70 7.54
CA LEU A 73 2.73 -28.16 8.87
C LEU A 73 2.99 -26.65 8.83
N LEU A 74 3.95 -26.20 8.03
CA LEU A 74 4.31 -24.78 7.94
C LEU A 74 3.16 -23.94 7.40
N SER A 75 2.57 -24.33 6.26
CA SER A 75 1.49 -23.55 5.65
C SER A 75 0.27 -23.43 6.56
N LYS A 76 -0.15 -24.54 7.23
CA LYS A 76 -1.27 -24.51 8.17
C LYS A 76 -0.96 -23.69 9.43
N SER A 77 0.28 -23.72 9.94
CA SER A 77 0.68 -22.88 11.07
C SER A 77 0.58 -21.39 10.72
N PHE A 78 1.07 -21.00 9.53
CA PHE A 78 0.99 -19.64 9.08
C PHE A 78 -0.46 -19.17 8.83
N VAL A 79 -1.31 -20.02 8.27
CA VAL A 79 -2.72 -19.69 8.06
C VAL A 79 -3.46 -19.59 9.39
N LYS A 80 -3.27 -20.55 10.30
CA LYS A 80 -3.91 -20.59 11.63
C LYS A 80 -3.58 -19.35 12.47
N ALA A 81 -2.31 -18.95 12.48
CA ALA A 81 -1.85 -17.78 13.23
C ALA A 81 -2.09 -16.46 12.47
N ALA A 82 -2.69 -16.48 11.28
CA ALA A 82 -2.79 -15.33 10.37
C ALA A 82 -1.42 -14.66 10.08
N GLY A 83 -0.34 -15.45 10.07
CA GLY A 83 1.05 -15.01 9.90
C GLY A 83 1.40 -14.60 8.46
N LEU A 84 0.40 -14.37 7.60
CA LEU A 84 0.61 -13.93 6.23
C LEU A 84 -0.45 -12.90 5.81
N GLN A 85 -0.04 -11.92 5.01
CA GLN A 85 -0.93 -10.98 4.33
C GLN A 85 -0.79 -11.13 2.82
N CYS A 86 0.07 -10.34 2.15
CA CYS A 86 0.27 -10.50 0.70
C CYS A 86 0.91 -11.84 0.29
N GLY A 87 1.65 -12.51 1.19
CA GLY A 87 2.26 -13.81 0.96
C GLY A 87 3.64 -13.78 0.32
N PHE A 88 4.10 -12.65 -0.25
CA PHE A 88 5.32 -12.59 -1.05
C PHE A 88 6.60 -13.00 -0.30
N CYS A 89 6.76 -12.60 0.97
CA CYS A 89 7.94 -12.94 1.78
C CYS A 89 7.85 -14.32 2.44
N ILE A 90 6.66 -14.91 2.54
CA ILE A 90 6.38 -16.06 3.41
C ILE A 90 7.12 -17.32 3.00
N PRO A 91 7.20 -17.72 1.71
CA PRO A 91 7.96 -18.90 1.33
C PRO A 91 9.42 -18.87 1.80
N GLY A 92 10.11 -17.73 1.61
CA GLY A 92 11.49 -17.55 2.07
C GLY A 92 11.62 -17.60 3.60
N ILE A 93 10.67 -17.02 4.33
CA ILE A 93 10.61 -17.06 5.80
C ILE A 93 10.38 -18.51 6.28
N MET A 94 9.49 -19.26 5.64
CA MET A 94 9.23 -20.67 5.98
C MET A 94 10.46 -21.55 5.78
N VAL A 95 11.22 -21.33 4.70
CA VAL A 95 12.49 -22.03 4.46
C VAL A 95 13.49 -21.72 5.58
N ARG A 96 13.61 -20.45 6.00
CA ARG A 96 14.49 -20.02 7.09
C ARG A 96 14.05 -20.64 8.42
N ALA A 97 12.75 -20.60 8.72
CA ALA A 97 12.16 -21.18 9.93
C ALA A 97 12.41 -22.69 10.01
N ALA A 98 12.24 -23.41 8.90
CA ALA A 98 12.49 -24.85 8.85
C ALA A 98 13.95 -25.20 9.21
N VAL A 99 14.93 -24.45 8.68
CA VAL A 99 16.34 -24.67 9.03
C VAL A 99 16.63 -24.35 10.50
N LEU A 100 15.96 -23.33 11.07
CA LEU A 100 16.06 -23.04 12.50
C LEU A 100 15.52 -24.20 13.33
N LEU A 101 14.28 -24.63 13.08
CA LEU A 101 13.58 -25.64 13.86
C LEU A 101 14.22 -27.05 13.71
N ASP A 102 14.86 -27.36 12.58
CA ASP A 102 15.66 -28.58 12.41
C ASP A 102 16.90 -28.58 13.34
N LYS A 103 17.49 -27.40 13.62
CA LYS A 103 18.70 -27.24 14.44
C LYS A 103 18.40 -26.97 15.93
N THR A 104 17.36 -26.22 16.19
CA THR A 104 16.97 -25.71 17.52
C THR A 104 15.46 -25.82 17.65
N PRO A 105 14.93 -27.04 17.92
CA PRO A 105 13.47 -27.27 17.99
C PRO A 105 12.77 -26.52 19.14
N ASP A 106 13.51 -26.03 20.10
CA ASP A 106 13.07 -25.31 21.30
C ASP A 106 13.45 -23.81 21.26
N ALA A 107 13.66 -23.25 20.07
CA ALA A 107 14.02 -21.84 19.88
C ALA A 107 12.98 -20.93 20.55
N ASP A 108 13.44 -20.01 21.39
CA ASP A 108 12.58 -18.98 21.97
C ASP A 108 12.20 -17.90 20.93
N ARG A 109 11.21 -17.07 21.27
CA ARG A 109 10.72 -16.00 20.39
C ARG A 109 11.83 -15.02 19.97
N ALA A 110 12.75 -14.71 20.85
CA ALA A 110 13.86 -13.80 20.59
C ALA A 110 14.84 -14.39 19.57
N LEU A 111 15.17 -15.69 19.69
CA LEU A 111 16.01 -16.40 18.72
C LEU A 111 15.32 -16.53 17.37
N ILE A 112 14.00 -16.78 17.32
CA ILE A 112 13.21 -16.79 16.08
C ILE A 112 13.31 -15.42 15.42
N ALA A 113 13.01 -14.33 16.14
CA ALA A 113 13.09 -12.96 15.62
C ALA A 113 14.50 -12.61 15.12
N LYS A 114 15.55 -12.97 15.87
CA LYS A 114 16.95 -12.77 15.46
C LYS A 114 17.28 -13.55 14.18
N THR A 115 16.77 -14.76 14.02
CA THR A 115 17.01 -15.60 12.83
C THR A 115 16.34 -15.02 11.59
N LEU A 116 15.24 -14.29 11.75
CA LEU A 116 14.53 -13.60 10.69
C LEU A 116 15.15 -12.23 10.32
N THR A 117 16.23 -11.79 10.96
CA THR A 117 16.88 -10.51 10.62
C THR A 117 17.20 -10.32 9.12
N PRO A 118 17.60 -11.36 8.35
CA PRO A 118 17.79 -11.22 6.89
C PRO A 118 16.49 -11.13 6.08
N HIS A 119 15.33 -11.34 6.70
CA HIS A 119 14.04 -11.32 6.04
C HIS A 119 13.30 -10.01 6.31
N LEU A 120 12.74 -9.43 5.25
CA LEU A 120 11.87 -8.26 5.34
C LEU A 120 10.42 -8.69 5.13
N CYS A 121 9.52 -8.21 5.98
CA CYS A 121 8.09 -8.20 5.78
C CYS A 121 7.56 -6.78 6.00
N ARG A 122 6.81 -6.23 5.06
CA ARG A 122 6.28 -4.87 5.14
C ARG A 122 4.83 -4.82 5.67
N CYS A 123 4.12 -5.96 5.61
CA CYS A 123 2.68 -6.01 5.85
C CYS A 123 2.30 -6.29 7.31
N THR A 124 3.02 -7.19 8.01
CA THR A 124 2.52 -7.90 9.19
C THR A 124 3.01 -7.37 10.53
N GLY A 125 3.99 -6.47 10.54
CA GLY A 125 4.69 -6.11 11.78
C GLY A 125 5.40 -7.30 12.46
N TYR A 126 5.54 -8.42 11.78
CA TYR A 126 6.14 -9.68 12.24
C TYR A 126 5.42 -10.40 13.39
N VAL A 127 4.52 -9.78 14.15
CA VAL A 127 3.87 -10.36 15.35
C VAL A 127 3.33 -11.75 15.03
N LYS A 128 2.39 -11.83 14.09
CA LYS A 128 1.73 -13.09 13.69
C LYS A 128 2.66 -14.05 12.91
N ILE A 129 3.74 -13.57 12.30
CA ILE A 129 4.79 -14.44 11.72
C ILE A 129 5.55 -15.18 12.81
N LEU A 130 5.91 -14.51 13.90
CA LEU A 130 6.58 -15.13 15.03
C LEU A 130 5.66 -16.16 15.70
N ASP A 131 4.37 -15.84 15.86
CA ASP A 131 3.35 -16.76 16.39
C ASP A 131 3.20 -18.00 15.49
N ALA A 132 3.19 -17.83 14.18
CA ALA A 132 3.10 -18.92 13.21
C ALA A 132 4.29 -19.88 13.29
N ILE A 133 5.51 -19.35 13.51
CA ILE A 133 6.71 -20.18 13.69
C ILE A 133 6.66 -20.92 15.03
N GLN A 134 6.18 -20.28 16.11
CA GLN A 134 5.98 -20.94 17.41
C GLN A 134 4.89 -22.02 17.33
N GLU A 135 3.80 -21.78 16.58
CA GLU A 135 2.78 -22.81 16.31
C GLU A 135 3.39 -24.00 15.56
N ALA A 136 4.18 -23.77 14.51
CA ALA A 136 4.87 -24.83 13.80
C ALA A 136 5.84 -25.61 14.69
N GLN A 137 6.54 -24.92 15.59
CA GLN A 137 7.48 -25.50 16.55
C GLN A 137 6.83 -26.53 17.46
N GLN A 138 5.61 -26.27 17.96
CA GLN A 138 4.87 -27.19 18.84
C GLN A 138 4.63 -28.55 18.18
N HIS A 139 4.57 -28.60 16.86
CA HIS A 139 4.29 -29.81 16.08
C HIS A 139 5.53 -30.34 15.33
N TRP A 140 6.71 -29.68 15.45
CA TRP A 140 7.87 -29.92 14.58
C TRP A 140 8.39 -31.37 14.68
N GLN A 141 8.58 -31.87 15.90
CA GLN A 141 9.10 -33.21 16.15
C GLN A 141 8.01 -34.30 16.23
N GLY A 142 6.73 -33.90 16.35
CA GLY A 142 5.60 -34.80 16.47
C GLY A 142 5.04 -35.27 15.13
N SER A 143 3.93 -36.00 15.17
CA SER A 143 3.17 -36.44 13.99
C SER A 143 1.96 -35.56 13.70
N THR A 144 1.56 -34.69 14.64
CA THR A 144 0.38 -33.83 14.52
C THR A 144 0.64 -32.67 13.60
N ILE A 145 -0.45 -32.13 13.02
CA ILE A 145 -0.48 -30.95 12.18
C ILE A 145 -1.59 -30.03 12.70
N PRO A 146 -1.38 -28.70 12.79
CA PRO A 146 -2.41 -27.77 13.23
C PRO A 146 -3.67 -27.90 12.38
N GLN A 147 -4.83 -27.77 13.02
CA GLN A 147 -6.09 -27.65 12.32
C GLN A 147 -6.42 -26.18 12.11
N ILE A 148 -6.87 -25.84 10.91
CA ILE A 148 -7.41 -24.54 10.57
C ILE A 148 -8.92 -24.58 10.85
N SER A 149 -9.47 -23.51 11.39
CA SER A 149 -10.91 -23.41 11.63
C SER A 149 -11.66 -23.32 10.29
N ASP A 150 -12.74 -24.07 10.17
CA ASP A 150 -13.68 -23.99 9.04
C ASP A 150 -14.77 -22.93 9.29
N GLU A 151 -14.69 -22.19 10.40
CA GLU A 151 -15.66 -21.15 10.74
C GLU A 151 -15.55 -19.99 9.74
N ILE A 152 -16.68 -19.69 9.06
CA ILE A 152 -16.76 -18.62 8.04
C ILE A 152 -17.71 -17.46 8.45
N ALA A 153 -18.19 -17.46 9.70
CA ALA A 153 -19.11 -16.43 10.18
C ALA A 153 -18.48 -15.02 10.13
N VAL A 154 -19.29 -14.01 9.83
CA VAL A 154 -18.89 -12.61 9.96
C VAL A 154 -18.52 -12.32 11.41
N GLY A 155 -17.37 -11.71 11.66
CA GLY A 155 -16.80 -11.45 12.99
C GLY A 155 -15.84 -12.52 13.49
N SER A 156 -15.87 -13.74 12.93
CA SER A 156 -14.90 -14.80 13.28
C SER A 156 -13.52 -14.51 12.69
N SER A 157 -12.52 -15.28 13.14
CA SER A 157 -11.18 -15.31 12.56
C SER A 157 -11.11 -16.33 11.42
N ALA A 158 -12.04 -16.24 10.45
CA ALA A 158 -12.05 -17.11 9.28
C ALA A 158 -10.69 -17.14 8.59
N ALA A 159 -10.26 -18.34 8.18
CA ALA A 159 -8.98 -18.54 7.53
C ALA A 159 -8.89 -17.75 6.22
N ARG A 160 -7.71 -17.18 5.95
CA ARG A 160 -7.47 -16.42 4.74
C ARG A 160 -7.77 -17.22 3.48
N TYR A 161 -8.57 -16.65 2.59
CA TYR A 161 -8.86 -17.22 1.27
C TYR A 161 -7.58 -17.56 0.50
N ARG A 162 -7.47 -18.83 0.05
CA ARG A 162 -6.26 -19.37 -0.58
C ARG A 162 -4.97 -19.16 0.24
N GLY A 163 -5.10 -19.10 1.57
CA GLY A 163 -3.96 -18.85 2.47
C GLY A 163 -2.86 -19.90 2.36
N ILE A 164 -3.21 -21.15 2.15
CA ILE A 164 -2.25 -22.26 1.93
C ILE A 164 -1.43 -22.02 0.66
N ASP A 165 -2.10 -21.69 -0.46
CA ASP A 165 -1.43 -21.43 -1.75
C ASP A 165 -0.48 -20.24 -1.65
N HIS A 166 -0.91 -19.17 -0.95
CA HIS A 166 -0.07 -18.01 -0.68
C HIS A 166 1.17 -18.38 0.16
N ALA A 167 0.98 -19.12 1.24
CA ALA A 167 2.06 -19.52 2.13
C ALA A 167 3.08 -20.40 1.39
N LEU A 168 2.62 -21.30 0.55
CA LEU A 168 3.49 -22.18 -0.25
C LEU A 168 4.11 -21.49 -1.49
N GLY A 169 3.66 -20.31 -1.84
CA GLY A 169 4.09 -19.62 -3.07
C GLY A 169 3.49 -20.22 -4.34
N GLU A 170 2.40 -20.99 -4.22
CA GLU A 170 1.69 -21.66 -5.33
C GLU A 170 0.66 -20.74 -6.00
N LYS A 171 0.15 -19.71 -5.29
CA LYS A 171 -0.60 -18.64 -5.94
C LYS A 171 0.39 -17.73 -6.66
N PRO A 172 0.29 -17.57 -7.99
CA PRO A 172 1.28 -16.82 -8.75
C PRO A 172 1.19 -15.32 -8.47
N PHE A 173 2.33 -14.66 -8.56
CA PHE A 173 2.47 -13.23 -8.80
C PHE A 173 2.76 -13.00 -10.28
N VAL A 174 2.67 -11.76 -10.77
CA VAL A 174 2.87 -11.48 -12.20
C VAL A 174 4.27 -11.94 -12.67
N ASP A 175 5.31 -11.76 -11.85
CA ASP A 175 6.66 -12.23 -12.18
C ASP A 175 6.78 -13.77 -12.31
N ASP A 176 5.90 -14.52 -11.63
CA ASP A 176 5.90 -15.99 -11.71
C ASP A 176 5.27 -16.52 -13.01
N MET A 177 4.53 -15.70 -13.74
CA MET A 177 3.82 -16.10 -14.95
C MET A 177 4.77 -16.17 -16.16
N THR A 178 4.55 -17.16 -17.00
CA THR A 178 5.23 -17.33 -18.29
C THR A 178 4.23 -17.74 -19.35
N LEU A 179 4.34 -17.16 -20.55
CA LEU A 179 3.49 -17.47 -21.70
C LEU A 179 4.36 -17.94 -22.87
N PRO A 180 3.84 -18.79 -23.76
CA PRO A 180 4.58 -19.23 -24.95
C PRO A 180 5.00 -18.03 -25.81
N GLY A 181 6.27 -17.98 -26.21
CA GLY A 181 6.81 -16.88 -27.03
C GLY A 181 6.97 -15.52 -26.32
N MET A 182 6.82 -15.50 -24.98
CA MET A 182 6.93 -14.28 -24.19
C MET A 182 8.31 -13.64 -24.30
N LEU A 183 8.31 -12.31 -24.52
CA LEU A 183 9.48 -11.45 -24.45
C LEU A 183 9.62 -10.83 -23.05
N CYS A 184 10.85 -10.49 -22.69
CA CYS A 184 11.17 -9.69 -21.52
C CYS A 184 11.33 -8.23 -21.93
N GLY A 185 10.72 -7.34 -21.15
CA GLY A 185 10.80 -5.89 -21.35
C GLY A 185 11.62 -5.21 -20.27
N ALA A 186 12.31 -4.13 -20.66
CA ALA A 186 13.00 -3.22 -19.75
C ALA A 186 12.81 -1.76 -20.19
N VAL A 187 13.00 -0.81 -19.26
CA VAL A 187 12.86 0.62 -19.52
C VAL A 187 14.19 1.35 -19.35
N ARG A 188 14.42 2.37 -20.18
CA ARG A 188 15.54 3.30 -20.07
C ARG A 188 15.08 4.55 -19.33
N LEU A 189 15.55 4.73 -18.08
CA LEU A 189 15.25 5.90 -17.27
C LEU A 189 16.22 7.04 -17.55
N ALA A 190 15.80 8.27 -17.24
CA ALA A 190 16.61 9.48 -17.39
C ALA A 190 17.84 9.47 -16.47
N ASP A 191 18.93 10.08 -16.96
CA ASP A 191 20.18 10.24 -16.20
C ASP A 191 20.20 11.53 -15.36
N HIS A 192 19.28 12.46 -15.64
CA HIS A 192 19.20 13.74 -14.97
C HIS A 192 17.77 14.09 -14.56
N PRO A 193 17.56 14.65 -13.37
CA PRO A 193 16.24 15.01 -12.87
C PRO A 193 15.63 16.19 -13.66
N ARG A 194 16.46 17.05 -14.25
CA ARG A 194 16.05 18.18 -15.09
C ARG A 194 17.05 18.40 -16.21
N ALA A 195 16.70 17.96 -17.40
CA ALA A 195 17.53 18.14 -18.60
C ALA A 195 16.67 18.08 -19.85
N ARG A 196 16.99 18.90 -20.85
CA ARG A 196 16.42 18.78 -22.19
C ARG A 196 17.08 17.63 -22.92
N ILE A 197 16.28 16.74 -23.50
CA ILE A 197 16.77 15.67 -24.36
C ILE A 197 17.08 16.25 -25.74
N LEU A 198 18.35 16.19 -26.14
CA LEU A 198 18.78 16.67 -27.46
C LEU A 198 18.65 15.55 -28.50
N SER A 199 19.00 14.32 -28.14
CA SER A 199 18.84 13.12 -28.99
C SER A 199 18.79 11.83 -28.17
N ILE A 200 18.12 10.80 -28.71
CA ILE A 200 18.07 9.44 -28.19
C ILE A 200 18.57 8.50 -29.29
N ASP A 201 19.79 7.99 -29.17
CA ASP A 201 20.36 7.06 -30.15
C ASP A 201 20.17 5.61 -29.69
N THR A 202 19.36 4.84 -30.43
CA THR A 202 19.03 3.44 -30.20
C THR A 202 19.89 2.47 -31.01
N SER A 203 20.75 2.94 -31.93
CA SER A 203 21.46 2.10 -32.91
C SER A 203 22.33 1.01 -32.31
N ALA A 204 23.02 1.32 -31.19
CA ALA A 204 23.82 0.34 -30.47
C ALA A 204 22.94 -0.71 -29.75
N ALA A 205 21.79 -0.28 -29.25
CA ALA A 205 20.82 -1.17 -28.57
C ALA A 205 20.14 -2.13 -29.54
N GLU A 206 19.82 -1.69 -30.76
CA GLU A 206 19.27 -2.54 -31.84
C GLU A 206 20.22 -3.67 -32.23
N SER A 207 21.51 -3.46 -32.06
CA SER A 207 22.57 -4.44 -32.38
C SER A 207 22.76 -5.49 -31.28
N VAL A 208 22.12 -5.38 -30.12
CA VAL A 208 22.21 -6.36 -29.04
C VAL A 208 21.46 -7.64 -29.44
N PRO A 209 22.12 -8.81 -29.43
CA PRO A 209 21.45 -10.06 -29.78
C PRO A 209 20.25 -10.35 -28.90
N GLY A 210 19.15 -10.77 -29.52
CA GLY A 210 17.90 -11.08 -28.82
C GLY A 210 16.92 -9.90 -28.72
N VAL A 211 17.31 -8.68 -29.09
CA VAL A 211 16.40 -7.52 -29.14
C VAL A 211 15.39 -7.69 -30.27
N SER A 212 14.11 -7.57 -29.94
CA SER A 212 13.00 -7.67 -30.88
C SER A 212 12.42 -6.32 -31.27
N LYS A 213 12.32 -5.38 -30.30
CA LYS A 213 11.74 -4.04 -30.53
C LYS A 213 12.27 -3.05 -29.50
N ILE A 214 12.54 -1.83 -29.97
CA ILE A 214 12.75 -0.67 -29.11
C ILE A 214 11.66 0.34 -29.46
N ILE A 215 11.07 0.99 -28.44
CA ILE A 215 10.04 2.02 -28.60
C ILE A 215 10.42 3.26 -27.79
N THR A 216 9.98 4.41 -28.29
CA THR A 216 10.16 5.74 -27.70
C THR A 216 8.84 6.50 -27.74
N ALA A 217 8.86 7.76 -27.39
CA ALA A 217 7.66 8.63 -27.41
C ALA A 217 6.95 8.66 -28.78
N SER A 218 7.67 8.51 -29.89
CA SER A 218 7.11 8.50 -31.24
C SER A 218 6.29 7.26 -31.58
N ASP A 219 6.45 6.18 -30.82
CA ASP A 219 5.77 4.91 -31.03
C ASP A 219 4.43 4.83 -30.27
N VAL A 220 4.04 5.86 -29.50
CA VAL A 220 2.77 5.89 -28.76
C VAL A 220 1.64 6.28 -29.72
N PRO A 221 0.65 5.40 -29.99
CA PRO A 221 -0.40 5.66 -30.97
C PRO A 221 -1.50 6.60 -30.47
N GLY A 222 -1.65 6.73 -29.13
CA GLY A 222 -2.69 7.53 -28.49
C GLY A 222 -2.13 8.65 -27.62
N GLU A 223 -2.70 8.85 -26.44
CA GLU A 223 -2.27 9.87 -25.49
C GLU A 223 -0.97 9.47 -24.79
N ARG A 224 0.01 10.37 -24.76
CA ARG A 224 1.28 10.15 -24.06
C ARG A 224 1.24 10.51 -22.57
N LEU A 225 0.23 11.28 -22.14
CA LEU A 225 0.09 11.70 -20.75
C LEU A 225 -0.95 10.83 -20.03
N VAL A 226 -0.55 10.29 -18.89
CA VAL A 226 -1.39 9.50 -18.00
C VAL A 226 -1.49 10.18 -16.63
N GLY A 227 -2.36 9.69 -15.76
CA GLY A 227 -2.54 10.17 -14.40
C GLY A 227 -3.96 9.95 -13.89
N LEU A 228 -4.09 9.84 -12.58
CA LEU A 228 -5.37 9.53 -11.91
C LEU A 228 -6.34 10.72 -11.88
N ILE A 229 -5.81 11.91 -11.58
CA ILE A 229 -6.58 13.16 -11.48
C ILE A 229 -6.11 14.14 -12.55
N PHE A 230 -4.81 14.38 -12.62
CA PHE A 230 -4.17 15.22 -13.61
C PHE A 230 -3.41 14.35 -14.61
N LYS A 231 -3.60 14.58 -15.89
CA LYS A 231 -2.84 13.91 -16.96
C LYS A 231 -1.53 14.67 -17.19
N ASP A 232 -0.58 14.54 -16.30
CA ASP A 232 0.70 15.28 -16.34
C ASP A 232 1.93 14.35 -16.36
N TRP A 233 1.72 13.03 -16.32
CA TRP A 233 2.79 12.02 -16.28
C TRP A 233 3.02 11.42 -17.68
N PRO A 234 4.12 11.79 -18.36
CA PRO A 234 4.43 11.24 -19.68
C PRO A 234 4.81 9.75 -19.60
N VAL A 235 4.22 8.92 -20.46
CA VAL A 235 4.66 7.54 -20.65
C VAL A 235 6.12 7.50 -21.11
N PHE A 236 6.49 8.40 -22.05
CA PHE A 236 7.86 8.64 -22.46
C PHE A 236 8.10 10.14 -22.59
N ILE A 237 9.29 10.59 -22.21
CA ILE A 237 9.80 11.92 -22.53
C ILE A 237 10.39 11.86 -23.95
N ALA A 238 9.98 12.78 -24.82
CA ALA A 238 10.43 12.86 -26.20
C ALA A 238 11.71 13.69 -26.35
N GLU A 239 12.39 13.55 -27.50
CA GLU A 239 13.43 14.48 -27.90
C GLU A 239 12.88 15.91 -27.95
N GLY A 240 13.66 16.87 -27.45
CA GLY A 240 13.29 18.28 -27.30
C GLY A 240 12.54 18.60 -26.00
N GLU A 241 11.95 17.61 -25.34
CA GLU A 241 11.28 17.77 -24.03
C GLU A 241 12.30 17.76 -22.87
N VAL A 242 11.85 18.21 -21.70
CA VAL A 242 12.66 18.26 -20.47
C VAL A 242 12.26 17.10 -19.56
N THR A 243 13.24 16.42 -18.97
CA THR A 243 12.98 15.43 -17.92
C THR A 243 12.49 16.11 -16.66
N HIS A 244 11.59 15.46 -15.93
CA HIS A 244 11.00 16.04 -14.71
C HIS A 244 11.58 15.42 -13.43
N CYS A 245 12.07 14.16 -13.51
CA CYS A 245 12.77 13.45 -12.44
C CYS A 245 13.64 12.32 -13.01
N VAL A 246 14.46 11.72 -12.18
CA VAL A 246 15.31 10.56 -12.54
C VAL A 246 14.52 9.27 -12.81
N GLY A 247 13.22 9.24 -12.53
CA GLY A 247 12.30 8.16 -12.89
C GLY A 247 11.62 8.34 -14.26
N SER A 248 11.84 9.47 -14.95
CA SER A 248 11.27 9.71 -16.29
C SER A 248 11.76 8.65 -17.27
N VAL A 249 10.83 8.01 -18.01
CA VAL A 249 11.16 6.98 -18.99
C VAL A 249 11.41 7.59 -20.35
N LEU A 250 12.47 7.15 -21.05
CA LEU A 250 12.90 7.67 -22.34
C LEU A 250 12.64 6.68 -23.47
N ALA A 251 12.83 5.38 -23.19
CA ALA A 251 12.62 4.30 -24.14
C ALA A 251 12.26 3.01 -23.39
N ALA A 252 11.69 2.06 -24.11
CA ALA A 252 11.50 0.70 -23.61
C ALA A 252 11.95 -0.32 -24.66
N VAL A 253 12.45 -1.46 -24.20
CA VAL A 253 13.03 -2.52 -25.04
C VAL A 253 12.32 -3.83 -24.76
N ALA A 254 11.95 -4.58 -25.79
CA ALA A 254 11.55 -5.99 -25.71
C ALA A 254 12.64 -6.89 -26.31
N ALA A 255 13.01 -7.94 -25.59
CA ALA A 255 14.03 -8.91 -26.02
C ALA A 255 13.64 -10.34 -25.59
N ASP A 256 14.39 -11.33 -26.06
CA ASP A 256 14.19 -12.76 -25.76
C ASP A 256 14.53 -13.12 -24.29
N SER A 257 15.24 -12.23 -23.59
CA SER A 257 15.66 -12.42 -22.20
C SER A 257 15.75 -11.08 -21.45
N ASP A 258 15.58 -11.11 -20.12
CA ASP A 258 15.76 -9.92 -19.24
C ASP A 258 17.18 -9.35 -19.36
N GLU A 259 18.21 -10.23 -19.49
CA GLU A 259 19.59 -9.80 -19.68
C GLU A 259 19.77 -9.01 -20.99
N ALA A 260 19.21 -9.50 -22.10
CA ALA A 260 19.30 -8.83 -23.41
C ALA A 260 18.55 -7.48 -23.38
N ALA A 261 17.34 -7.44 -22.78
CA ALA A 261 16.54 -6.22 -22.66
C ALA A 261 17.29 -5.14 -21.84
N ARG A 262 17.83 -5.49 -20.67
CA ARG A 262 18.60 -4.57 -19.81
C ARG A 262 19.90 -4.13 -20.46
N LYS A 263 20.61 -5.04 -21.14
CA LYS A 263 21.83 -4.70 -21.90
C LYS A 263 21.54 -3.72 -23.03
N ALA A 264 20.43 -3.91 -23.72
CA ALA A 264 20.00 -2.99 -24.76
C ALA A 264 19.60 -1.61 -24.17
N CYS A 265 18.84 -1.57 -23.08
CA CYS A 265 18.54 -0.30 -22.38
C CYS A 265 19.81 0.45 -21.97
N ALA A 266 20.82 -0.25 -21.47
CA ALA A 266 22.11 0.34 -21.11
C ALA A 266 22.93 0.83 -22.32
N ALA A 267 22.68 0.29 -23.52
CA ALA A 267 23.33 0.69 -24.76
C ALA A 267 22.66 1.90 -25.45
N ILE A 268 21.46 2.30 -25.03
CA ILE A 268 20.79 3.52 -25.50
C ILE A 268 21.57 4.72 -24.98
N THR A 269 22.11 5.54 -25.89
CA THR A 269 22.80 6.79 -25.53
C THR A 269 21.87 7.99 -25.68
N VAL A 270 21.99 8.93 -24.75
CA VAL A 270 21.16 10.12 -24.72
C VAL A 270 22.05 11.35 -24.56
N GLU A 271 21.85 12.34 -25.41
CA GLU A 271 22.49 13.64 -25.26
C GLU A 271 21.57 14.62 -24.53
N TYR A 272 22.11 15.34 -23.57
CA TYR A 272 21.35 16.22 -22.69
C TYR A 272 21.91 17.64 -22.64
N GLU A 273 21.01 18.61 -22.55
CA GLU A 273 21.28 19.94 -22.02
C GLU A 273 20.80 19.96 -20.56
N VAL A 274 21.75 19.90 -19.62
CA VAL A 274 21.44 19.75 -18.19
C VAL A 274 21.12 21.09 -17.53
N PHE A 275 20.07 21.12 -16.73
CA PHE A 275 19.64 22.27 -15.95
C PHE A 275 19.72 21.99 -14.44
N THR A 276 19.79 23.05 -13.63
CA THR A 276 19.67 22.92 -12.17
C THR A 276 18.25 22.48 -11.81
N PRO A 277 18.08 21.39 -11.07
CA PRO A 277 16.76 20.94 -10.62
C PRO A 277 16.22 21.83 -9.50
N ILE A 278 14.90 21.95 -9.40
CA ILE A 278 14.21 22.51 -8.24
C ILE A 278 13.92 21.34 -7.29
N THR A 279 14.46 21.37 -6.09
CA THR A 279 14.32 20.29 -5.11
C THR A 279 13.72 20.75 -3.80
N ASP A 280 13.66 22.06 -3.56
CA ASP A 280 12.97 22.67 -2.42
C ASP A 280 11.61 23.24 -2.88
N PRO A 281 10.48 22.82 -2.30
CA PRO A 281 9.16 23.33 -2.66
C PRO A 281 9.00 24.82 -2.32
N GLU A 282 9.67 25.35 -1.27
CA GLU A 282 9.61 26.81 -0.98
C GLU A 282 10.36 27.62 -2.05
N GLU A 283 11.46 27.10 -2.59
CA GLU A 283 12.12 27.70 -3.75
C GLU A 283 11.24 27.61 -5.00
N GLY A 284 10.52 26.49 -5.17
CA GLY A 284 9.58 26.27 -6.27
C GLY A 284 8.43 27.28 -6.30
N LEU A 285 8.05 27.83 -5.15
CA LEU A 285 6.99 28.85 -5.02
C LEU A 285 7.45 30.28 -5.36
N ARG A 286 8.75 30.50 -5.56
CA ARG A 286 9.24 31.84 -5.88
C ARG A 286 8.79 32.26 -7.28
N GLN A 287 8.49 33.53 -7.44
CA GLN A 287 8.00 34.08 -8.70
C GLN A 287 9.00 33.95 -9.87
N ASP A 288 10.28 33.86 -9.58
CA ASP A 288 11.40 33.68 -10.53
C ASP A 288 11.84 32.24 -10.70
N ALA A 289 11.18 31.27 -9.99
CA ALA A 289 11.51 29.86 -10.09
C ALA A 289 11.21 29.32 -11.50
N PRO A 290 12.11 28.50 -12.08
CA PRO A 290 11.80 27.83 -13.34
C PRO A 290 10.62 26.86 -13.15
N GLU A 291 9.80 26.70 -14.17
CA GLU A 291 8.69 25.77 -14.18
C GLU A 291 9.20 24.32 -14.29
N VAL A 292 8.63 23.40 -13.48
CA VAL A 292 8.86 21.97 -13.61
C VAL A 292 8.17 21.45 -14.88
N HIS A 293 6.92 21.85 -15.08
CA HIS A 293 6.15 21.59 -16.30
C HIS A 293 6.02 22.87 -17.10
N PRO A 294 6.53 22.93 -18.34
CA PRO A 294 6.49 24.15 -19.15
C PRO A 294 5.07 24.72 -19.30
N GLY A 295 4.88 25.96 -18.92
CA GLY A 295 3.59 26.65 -18.98
C GLY A 295 2.63 26.35 -17.83
N VAL A 296 3.08 25.61 -16.81
CA VAL A 296 2.30 25.26 -15.62
C VAL A 296 3.00 25.78 -14.36
N PRO A 297 2.33 26.55 -13.49
CA PRO A 297 2.92 27.02 -12.23
C PRO A 297 3.36 25.83 -11.36
N ASN A 298 4.47 26.00 -10.61
CA ASN A 298 4.90 24.96 -9.66
C ASN A 298 3.93 24.77 -8.47
N LEU A 299 3.12 25.78 -8.15
CA LEU A 299 2.00 25.62 -7.22
C LEU A 299 0.86 24.87 -7.92
N LEU A 300 0.74 23.56 -7.62
CA LEU A 300 -0.34 22.71 -8.14
C LEU A 300 -1.70 23.10 -7.56
N LYS A 301 -1.78 23.26 -6.23
CA LYS A 301 -3.04 23.58 -5.55
C LYS A 301 -2.80 24.24 -4.19
N THR A 302 -3.68 25.17 -3.85
CA THR A 302 -3.86 25.67 -2.49
C THR A 302 -5.16 25.09 -1.92
N THR A 303 -5.09 24.50 -0.73
CA THR A 303 -6.26 24.10 0.06
C THR A 303 -6.27 24.95 1.32
N ALA A 304 -7.35 25.69 1.57
CA ALA A 304 -7.48 26.55 2.72
C ALA A 304 -8.82 26.37 3.43
N TYR A 305 -8.79 26.34 4.74
CA TYR A 305 -9.96 26.29 5.60
C TYR A 305 -9.88 27.39 6.65
N HIS A 306 -11.02 28.03 6.92
CA HIS A 306 -11.13 29.08 7.91
C HIS A 306 -12.44 28.94 8.70
N ARG A 307 -12.36 29.06 10.02
CA ARG A 307 -13.54 29.07 10.91
C ARG A 307 -13.27 29.94 12.14
N GLY A 308 -14.28 30.78 12.52
CA GLY A 308 -14.18 31.68 13.65
C GLY A 308 -13.22 32.84 13.42
N ASP A 309 -12.59 33.34 14.45
CA ASP A 309 -11.53 34.35 14.39
C ASP A 309 -10.28 33.87 15.16
N PRO A 310 -9.40 33.11 14.47
CA PRO A 310 -8.18 32.60 15.11
C PRO A 310 -7.24 33.72 15.58
N GLY A 311 -7.26 34.88 14.93
CA GLY A 311 -6.41 36.02 15.30
C GLY A 311 -6.83 36.62 16.64
N GLU A 312 -8.11 36.90 16.82
CA GLU A 312 -8.67 37.40 18.09
C GLU A 312 -8.52 36.34 19.20
N ALA A 313 -8.86 35.07 18.90
CA ALA A 313 -8.79 34.00 19.89
C ALA A 313 -7.35 33.77 20.39
N LEU A 314 -6.34 33.79 19.50
CA LEU A 314 -4.92 33.70 19.91
C LEU A 314 -4.52 34.89 20.78
N SER A 315 -4.95 36.10 20.45
CA SER A 315 -4.61 37.30 21.24
C SER A 315 -5.10 37.27 22.69
N THR A 316 -6.16 36.47 22.95
CA THR A 316 -6.76 36.30 24.29
C THR A 316 -6.41 34.98 24.96
N SER A 317 -5.70 34.09 24.26
CA SER A 317 -5.27 32.80 24.80
C SER A 317 -4.21 32.98 25.90
N GLN A 318 -4.32 32.19 26.97
CA GLN A 318 -3.32 32.17 28.06
C GLN A 318 -2.02 31.45 27.65
N HIS A 319 -2.18 30.41 26.86
CA HIS A 319 -1.03 29.63 26.35
C HIS A 319 -1.04 29.72 24.83
N ILE A 320 0.10 30.10 24.26
CA ILE A 320 0.36 30.10 22.82
C ILE A 320 1.61 29.27 22.60
N ILE A 321 1.52 28.31 21.67
CA ILE A 321 2.64 27.47 21.28
C ILE A 321 2.81 27.59 19.77
N GLU A 322 3.99 27.97 19.34
CA GLU A 322 4.41 28.03 17.94
C GLU A 322 5.52 27.03 17.70
N GLU A 323 5.36 26.19 16.70
CA GLU A 323 6.35 25.15 16.35
C GLU A 323 6.33 24.89 14.84
N THR A 324 7.49 24.50 14.31
CA THR A 324 7.61 24.01 12.95
C THR A 324 7.98 22.54 12.97
N PHE A 325 7.16 21.72 12.32
CA PHE A 325 7.37 20.29 12.19
C PHE A 325 7.79 19.96 10.75
N PHE A 326 8.61 18.96 10.62
CA PHE A 326 9.02 18.41 9.34
C PHE A 326 8.77 16.91 9.31
N SER A 327 8.13 16.42 8.26
CA SER A 327 7.99 14.99 8.00
C SER A 327 8.79 14.63 6.75
N GLN A 328 9.62 13.58 6.85
CA GLN A 328 10.53 13.17 5.81
C GLN A 328 9.83 12.40 4.68
N ARG A 329 10.49 12.29 3.53
CA ARG A 329 10.13 11.38 2.44
C ARG A 329 10.42 9.95 2.84
N VAL A 330 9.48 9.03 2.56
CA VAL A 330 9.59 7.61 2.89
C VAL A 330 9.17 6.75 1.71
N GLU A 331 9.81 5.61 1.58
CA GLU A 331 9.57 4.60 0.54
C GLU A 331 8.54 3.55 1.02
N HIS A 332 7.58 3.17 0.17
CA HIS A 332 6.60 2.10 0.44
C HIS A 332 7.27 0.78 0.76
N ALA A 333 8.29 0.44 0.00
CA ALA A 333 9.05 -0.79 0.12
C ALA A 333 8.19 -2.05 0.06
N PHE A 334 7.12 -2.03 -0.75
CA PHE A 334 6.43 -3.28 -1.09
C PHE A 334 7.44 -4.27 -1.68
N LEU A 335 7.34 -5.54 -1.28
CA LEU A 335 8.41 -6.50 -1.62
C LEU A 335 8.36 -7.00 -3.06
N GLU A 336 7.18 -7.02 -3.66
CA GLU A 336 7.03 -7.28 -5.10
C GLU A 336 7.26 -5.98 -5.87
N PRO A 337 8.40 -5.82 -6.60
CA PRO A 337 8.57 -4.68 -7.49
C PRO A 337 7.47 -4.65 -8.55
N GLU A 338 7.29 -3.52 -9.22
CA GLU A 338 6.31 -3.37 -10.29
C GLU A 338 6.61 -4.37 -11.41
N CYS A 339 5.57 -5.11 -11.77
CA CYS A 339 5.59 -6.11 -12.83
C CYS A 339 4.27 -6.06 -13.61
N ALA A 340 4.36 -6.03 -14.93
CA ALA A 340 3.21 -6.11 -15.82
C ALA A 340 3.48 -7.15 -16.91
N LEU A 341 2.50 -8.02 -17.17
CA LEU A 341 2.53 -8.96 -18.28
C LEU A 341 1.35 -8.64 -19.21
N VAL A 342 1.65 -8.34 -20.45
CA VAL A 342 0.64 -8.04 -21.46
C VAL A 342 0.72 -9.02 -22.60
N THR A 343 -0.44 -9.51 -23.07
CA THR A 343 -0.56 -10.37 -24.24
C THR A 343 -1.52 -9.76 -25.24
N PRO A 344 -1.25 -9.83 -26.56
CA PRO A 344 -2.25 -9.51 -27.57
C PRO A 344 -3.46 -10.44 -27.41
N GLU A 345 -4.67 -9.87 -27.55
CA GLU A 345 -5.93 -10.63 -27.50
C GLU A 345 -6.91 -10.07 -28.53
N GLY A 346 -7.18 -10.85 -29.58
CA GLY A 346 -8.02 -10.39 -30.68
C GLY A 346 -7.44 -9.15 -31.39
N SER A 347 -8.19 -8.05 -31.43
CA SER A 347 -7.71 -6.75 -31.92
C SER A 347 -7.17 -5.83 -30.80
N GLY A 348 -7.11 -6.32 -29.57
CA GLY A 348 -6.70 -5.57 -28.40
C GLY A 348 -5.63 -6.27 -27.59
N ILE A 349 -5.68 -6.07 -26.27
CA ILE A 349 -4.70 -6.62 -25.33
C ILE A 349 -5.37 -7.14 -24.04
N ARG A 350 -4.69 -8.08 -23.36
CA ARG A 350 -4.95 -8.43 -21.97
C ARG A 350 -3.74 -8.09 -21.11
N LEU A 351 -3.95 -7.30 -20.05
CA LEU A 351 -2.97 -7.00 -19.02
C LEU A 351 -3.20 -7.87 -17.79
N TYR A 352 -2.16 -8.53 -17.32
CA TYR A 352 -2.06 -9.13 -15.99
C TYR A 352 -1.31 -8.16 -15.08
N THR A 353 -1.98 -7.68 -14.04
CA THR A 353 -1.48 -6.57 -13.21
C THR A 353 -1.41 -6.92 -11.72
N GLN A 354 -0.74 -6.07 -10.97
CA GLN A 354 -0.67 -5.98 -9.53
C GLN A 354 -1.09 -4.59 -9.00
N GLY A 355 -1.78 -3.79 -9.83
CA GLY A 355 -2.21 -2.44 -9.49
C GLY A 355 -3.34 -2.38 -8.46
N GLN A 356 -3.71 -1.17 -8.05
CA GLN A 356 -4.78 -0.93 -7.08
C GLN A 356 -6.14 -0.59 -7.72
N GLY A 357 -6.23 -0.53 -9.06
CA GLY A 357 -7.47 -0.20 -9.77
C GLY A 357 -7.51 -0.69 -11.21
N VAL A 358 -8.03 -1.91 -11.44
CA VAL A 358 -8.03 -2.55 -12.77
C VAL A 358 -8.82 -1.77 -13.84
N HIS A 359 -9.94 -1.12 -13.46
CA HIS A 359 -10.73 -0.34 -14.40
C HIS A 359 -10.07 1.01 -14.76
N ASP A 360 -9.32 1.60 -13.83
CA ASP A 360 -8.57 2.83 -14.10
C ASP A 360 -7.35 2.55 -14.97
N GLU A 361 -6.67 1.41 -14.78
CA GLU A 361 -5.63 0.93 -15.70
C GLU A 361 -6.19 0.66 -17.10
N GLN A 362 -7.37 0.03 -17.20
CA GLN A 362 -8.06 -0.23 -18.46
C GLN A 362 -8.29 1.07 -19.25
N LYS A 363 -8.83 2.10 -18.59
CA LYS A 363 -9.13 3.40 -19.23
C LYS A 363 -7.86 4.10 -19.72
N GLN A 364 -6.82 4.12 -18.88
CA GLN A 364 -5.56 4.76 -19.23
C GLN A 364 -4.87 4.02 -20.39
N LEU A 365 -4.85 2.68 -20.37
CA LEU A 365 -4.27 1.88 -21.46
C LEU A 365 -5.04 2.02 -22.76
N ALA A 366 -6.37 2.05 -22.74
CA ALA A 366 -7.21 2.31 -23.92
C ALA A 366 -6.84 3.65 -24.56
N SER A 367 -6.66 4.70 -23.74
CA SER A 367 -6.23 6.03 -24.20
C SER A 367 -4.81 6.03 -24.80
N VAL A 368 -3.85 5.38 -24.13
CA VAL A 368 -2.44 5.30 -24.60
C VAL A 368 -2.32 4.53 -25.92
N LEU A 369 -3.07 3.43 -26.05
CA LEU A 369 -3.04 2.57 -27.23
C LEU A 369 -3.97 3.02 -28.36
N ASN A 370 -4.79 4.05 -28.12
CA ASN A 370 -5.87 4.48 -29.01
C ASN A 370 -6.82 3.32 -29.41
N LEU A 371 -7.24 2.55 -28.40
CA LEU A 371 -8.15 1.42 -28.50
C LEU A 371 -9.50 1.74 -27.84
N GLU A 372 -10.56 1.02 -28.24
CA GLU A 372 -11.81 1.05 -27.52
C GLU A 372 -11.67 0.34 -26.17
N LEU A 373 -12.50 0.70 -25.20
CA LEU A 373 -12.39 0.19 -23.83
C LEU A 373 -12.54 -1.34 -23.74
N ASP A 374 -13.41 -1.92 -24.54
CA ASP A 374 -13.67 -3.36 -24.59
C ASP A 374 -12.53 -4.17 -25.25
N GLN A 375 -11.63 -3.50 -25.96
CA GLN A 375 -10.44 -4.12 -26.54
C GLN A 375 -9.29 -4.25 -25.50
N VAL A 376 -9.43 -3.64 -24.32
CA VAL A 376 -8.44 -3.71 -23.24
C VAL A 376 -9.01 -4.50 -22.08
N GLN A 377 -8.50 -5.70 -21.84
CA GLN A 377 -8.85 -6.50 -20.67
C GLN A 377 -7.77 -6.38 -19.60
N VAL A 378 -8.17 -6.20 -18.34
CA VAL A 378 -7.26 -6.13 -17.21
C VAL A 378 -7.66 -7.13 -16.14
N GLU A 379 -6.70 -7.90 -15.66
CA GLU A 379 -6.89 -8.95 -14.67
C GLU A 379 -5.88 -8.79 -13.52
N LEU A 380 -6.39 -8.72 -12.29
CA LEU A 380 -5.56 -8.74 -11.09
C LEU A 380 -5.10 -10.16 -10.80
N VAL A 381 -3.79 -10.40 -10.79
CA VAL A 381 -3.21 -11.71 -10.48
C VAL A 381 -3.01 -11.86 -8.96
N SER A 382 -2.01 -11.24 -8.45
CA SER A 382 -1.69 -11.11 -7.02
C SER A 382 -0.91 -9.82 -6.83
N ASN A 383 -0.99 -9.26 -5.63
CA ASN A 383 -0.28 -8.03 -5.30
C ASN A 383 0.56 -8.28 -4.04
N GLY A 384 1.88 -8.19 -4.17
CA GLY A 384 2.88 -8.40 -3.11
C GLY A 384 3.10 -7.22 -2.18
N GLY A 385 2.01 -6.51 -1.87
CA GLY A 385 1.96 -5.27 -1.10
C GLY A 385 1.96 -4.04 -2.00
N ALA A 386 1.23 -3.01 -1.60
CA ALA A 386 1.12 -1.76 -2.35
C ALA A 386 1.18 -0.52 -1.45
N PHE A 387 0.35 -0.43 -0.41
CA PHE A 387 0.31 0.65 0.58
C PHE A 387 0.01 2.05 0.00
N GLY A 388 -0.57 2.09 -1.20
CA GLY A 388 -0.80 3.30 -1.99
C GLY A 388 0.17 3.48 -3.17
N GLY A 389 1.35 2.82 -3.14
CA GLY A 389 2.40 3.01 -4.14
C GLY A 389 2.15 2.34 -5.51
N LYS A 390 1.02 1.64 -5.68
CA LYS A 390 0.60 1.03 -6.94
C LYS A 390 -0.76 1.56 -7.42
N GLU A 391 -1.14 2.77 -6.99
CA GLU A 391 -2.31 3.47 -7.50
C GLU A 391 -2.04 4.07 -8.89
N ASP A 392 -0.92 4.78 -9.03
CA ASP A 392 -0.48 5.30 -10.32
C ASP A 392 0.00 4.18 -11.25
N MET A 393 -0.28 4.33 -12.54
CA MET A 393 0.21 3.42 -13.57
C MET A 393 1.71 3.68 -13.82
N SER A 394 2.55 2.70 -13.49
CA SER A 394 4.03 2.82 -13.58
C SER A 394 4.59 2.27 -14.89
N ILE A 395 4.56 0.94 -15.07
CA ILE A 395 5.16 0.26 -16.25
C ILE A 395 4.13 -0.49 -17.10
N GLN A 396 2.86 -0.46 -16.74
CA GLN A 396 1.78 -1.15 -17.47
C GLN A 396 1.67 -0.64 -18.91
N ALA A 397 1.76 0.70 -19.12
CA ALA A 397 1.74 1.30 -20.45
C ALA A 397 2.92 0.85 -21.31
N HIS A 398 4.12 0.76 -20.72
CA HIS A 398 5.33 0.32 -21.44
C HIS A 398 5.22 -1.15 -21.87
N ALA A 399 4.75 -2.04 -20.98
CA ALA A 399 4.50 -3.42 -21.31
C ALA A 399 3.43 -3.57 -22.41
N ALA A 400 2.35 -2.76 -22.31
CA ALA A 400 1.27 -2.76 -23.28
C ALA A 400 1.71 -2.28 -24.66
N LEU A 401 2.47 -1.19 -24.74
CA LEU A 401 3.03 -0.67 -26.00
C LEU A 401 3.99 -1.68 -26.65
N LEU A 402 4.88 -2.29 -25.85
CA LEU A 402 5.79 -3.34 -26.35
C LEU A 402 5.01 -4.54 -26.90
N ALA A 403 4.00 -5.04 -26.18
CA ALA A 403 3.15 -6.14 -26.65
C ALA A 403 2.34 -5.76 -27.90
N PHE A 404 1.82 -4.53 -27.96
CA PHE A 404 1.08 -3.99 -29.10
C PHE A 404 1.94 -3.93 -30.36
N HIS A 405 3.19 -3.46 -30.26
CA HIS A 405 4.10 -3.36 -31.40
C HIS A 405 4.73 -4.69 -31.83
N THR A 406 5.02 -5.59 -30.88
CA THR A 406 5.62 -6.90 -31.19
C THR A 406 4.62 -7.95 -31.58
N GLN A 407 3.34 -7.79 -31.22
CA GLN A 407 2.28 -8.79 -31.37
C GLN A 407 2.63 -10.13 -30.64
N LEU A 408 3.45 -10.03 -29.56
CA LEU A 408 3.85 -11.13 -28.69
C LEU A 408 3.56 -10.77 -27.24
N PRO A 409 3.42 -11.75 -26.34
CA PRO A 409 3.35 -11.47 -24.91
C PRO A 409 4.65 -10.79 -24.45
N VAL A 410 4.54 -9.74 -23.64
CA VAL A 410 5.68 -9.02 -23.06
C VAL A 410 5.51 -8.86 -21.57
N LYS A 411 6.53 -9.23 -20.81
CA LYS A 411 6.61 -8.99 -19.36
C LYS A 411 7.67 -7.96 -19.04
N VAL A 412 7.29 -6.87 -18.38
CA VAL A 412 8.20 -5.85 -17.83
C VAL A 412 8.26 -6.01 -16.31
N LEU A 413 9.46 -6.20 -15.76
CA LEU A 413 9.73 -6.27 -14.33
C LEU A 413 10.77 -5.22 -13.98
N LEU A 414 10.45 -4.30 -13.06
CA LEU A 414 11.44 -3.35 -12.55
C LEU A 414 12.43 -4.01 -11.60
N SER A 415 13.70 -3.61 -11.68
CA SER A 415 14.62 -3.80 -10.57
C SER A 415 14.21 -2.93 -9.37
N ARG A 416 14.75 -3.21 -8.19
CA ARG A 416 14.47 -2.38 -7.02
C ARG A 416 14.98 -0.94 -7.18
N ASP A 417 16.08 -0.73 -7.88
CA ASP A 417 16.60 0.60 -8.21
C ASP A 417 15.60 1.38 -9.07
N GLU A 418 15.14 0.76 -10.17
CA GLU A 418 14.15 1.36 -11.06
C GLU A 418 12.83 1.65 -10.32
N SER A 419 12.36 0.70 -9.52
CA SER A 419 11.16 0.82 -8.69
C SER A 419 11.25 2.05 -7.76
N ILE A 420 12.34 2.20 -7.00
CA ILE A 420 12.52 3.35 -6.08
C ILE A 420 12.61 4.69 -6.83
N ARG A 421 13.14 4.71 -8.03
CA ARG A 421 13.25 5.94 -8.84
C ARG A 421 11.93 6.35 -9.49
N LEU A 422 11.05 5.38 -9.81
CA LEU A 422 9.91 5.61 -10.69
C LEU A 422 8.59 5.83 -9.94
N HIS A 423 8.20 4.97 -8.98
CA HIS A 423 6.89 5.08 -8.36
C HIS A 423 6.81 6.21 -7.31
N PRO A 424 5.59 6.69 -6.96
CA PRO A 424 5.42 7.77 -5.99
C PRO A 424 5.91 7.41 -4.57
N LYS A 425 6.23 8.42 -3.77
CA LYS A 425 6.71 8.33 -2.38
C LYS A 425 5.72 9.01 -1.43
N ARG A 426 5.98 8.92 -0.10
CA ARG A 426 5.28 9.75 0.87
C ARG A 426 5.69 11.22 0.68
N HIS A 427 4.73 12.11 0.65
CA HIS A 427 4.97 13.56 0.61
C HIS A 427 5.75 14.00 1.85
N PRO A 428 6.93 14.59 1.72
CA PRO A 428 7.52 15.35 2.82
C PRO A 428 6.72 16.64 3.01
N LEU A 429 6.46 17.00 4.26
CA LEU A 429 5.72 18.20 4.62
C LEU A 429 6.54 19.08 5.56
N THR A 430 6.54 20.38 5.30
CA THR A 430 6.92 21.41 6.28
C THR A 430 5.65 22.01 6.83
N MET A 431 5.48 22.00 8.16
CA MET A 431 4.22 22.33 8.83
C MET A 431 4.48 23.35 9.95
N LYS A 432 4.06 24.60 9.75
CA LYS A 432 4.14 25.66 10.78
C LYS A 432 2.80 25.74 11.48
N TYR A 433 2.80 25.55 12.80
CA TYR A 433 1.61 25.54 13.63
C TYR A 433 1.69 26.61 14.71
N THR A 434 0.54 27.24 14.99
CA THR A 434 0.31 28.07 16.17
C THR A 434 -0.94 27.55 16.86
N LEU A 435 -0.81 27.10 18.12
CA LEU A 435 -1.89 26.58 18.95
C LEU A 435 -2.13 27.51 20.12
N GLY A 436 -3.39 27.92 20.33
CA GLY A 436 -3.86 28.69 21.47
C GLY A 436 -4.67 27.84 22.43
N ALA A 437 -4.50 28.08 23.75
CA ALA A 437 -5.33 27.47 24.78
C ALA A 437 -5.61 28.44 25.96
N ASP A 438 -6.66 28.13 26.73
CA ASP A 438 -7.00 28.83 27.98
C ASP A 438 -6.09 28.37 29.16
N GLU A 439 -6.37 28.89 30.36
CA GLU A 439 -5.60 28.58 31.58
C GLU A 439 -5.63 27.09 31.95
N GLU A 440 -6.74 26.41 31.65
CA GLU A 440 -6.97 24.99 31.92
C GLU A 440 -6.41 24.08 30.78
N GLY A 441 -5.90 24.66 29.71
CA GLY A 441 -5.39 23.90 28.53
C GLY A 441 -6.50 23.46 27.56
N ARG A 442 -7.67 24.09 27.58
CA ARG A 442 -8.70 23.91 26.54
C ARG A 442 -8.33 24.70 25.31
N LEU A 443 -8.36 24.07 24.16
CA LEU A 443 -7.96 24.68 22.89
C LEU A 443 -8.90 25.81 22.50
N THR A 444 -8.35 26.94 22.09
CA THR A 444 -9.07 28.14 21.69
C THR A 444 -8.94 28.45 20.21
N ALA A 445 -7.75 28.20 19.65
CA ALA A 445 -7.47 28.45 18.23
C ALA A 445 -6.33 27.57 17.70
N LEU A 446 -6.34 27.35 16.39
CA LEU A 446 -5.25 26.72 15.64
C LEU A 446 -5.03 27.47 14.32
N LYS A 447 -3.76 27.80 14.04
CA LYS A 447 -3.30 28.17 12.71
C LYS A 447 -2.28 27.15 12.21
N ALA A 448 -2.39 26.74 10.95
CA ALA A 448 -1.44 25.86 10.32
C ALA A 448 -1.14 26.30 8.89
N HIS A 449 0.16 26.38 8.56
CA HIS A 449 0.64 26.58 7.19
C HIS A 449 1.51 25.38 6.80
N ILE A 450 1.09 24.68 5.75
CA ILE A 450 1.64 23.38 5.33
C ILE A 450 2.15 23.49 3.91
N VAL A 451 3.41 23.18 3.67
CA VAL A 451 3.99 23.11 2.32
C VAL A 451 4.38 21.65 2.06
N GLY A 452 3.85 21.08 0.97
CA GLY A 452 4.10 19.68 0.59
C GLY A 452 4.75 19.58 -0.79
N ASP A 453 5.81 18.78 -0.86
CA ASP A 453 6.52 18.46 -2.09
C ASP A 453 5.84 17.27 -2.79
N THR A 454 5.14 17.52 -3.92
CA THR A 454 4.54 16.45 -4.72
C THR A 454 5.53 15.81 -5.70
N GLY A 455 6.75 16.35 -5.79
CA GLY A 455 7.73 15.86 -6.75
C GLY A 455 7.38 16.22 -8.18
N ALA A 456 7.82 15.39 -9.10
CA ALA A 456 7.77 15.66 -10.54
C ALA A 456 6.36 15.63 -11.15
N TYR A 457 5.41 14.94 -10.54
CA TYR A 457 4.06 14.74 -11.09
C TYR A 457 3.00 14.89 -10.01
N ALA A 458 1.78 15.28 -10.42
CA ALA A 458 0.67 15.50 -9.48
C ALA A 458 0.27 14.22 -8.74
N SER A 459 0.21 13.07 -9.44
CA SER A 459 -0.36 11.85 -8.86
C SER A 459 -1.70 12.16 -8.17
N VAL A 460 -1.76 12.01 -6.84
CA VAL A 460 -2.88 12.41 -5.98
C VAL A 460 -2.45 13.44 -4.92
N GLY A 461 -1.38 14.20 -5.18
CA GLY A 461 -0.77 15.12 -4.22
C GLY A 461 -1.71 16.24 -3.75
N ASP A 462 -2.58 16.75 -4.64
CA ASP A 462 -3.62 17.72 -4.28
C ASP A 462 -4.56 17.16 -3.21
N LYS A 463 -4.90 15.87 -3.28
CA LYS A 463 -5.77 15.19 -2.32
C LYS A 463 -5.05 14.83 -1.02
N VAL A 464 -3.75 14.53 -1.09
CA VAL A 464 -2.93 14.31 0.14
C VAL A 464 -2.87 15.57 0.98
N LEU A 465 -2.62 16.74 0.36
CA LEU A 465 -2.57 18.02 1.07
C LEU A 465 -3.96 18.47 1.53
N GLU A 466 -5.02 18.17 0.76
CA GLU A 466 -6.41 18.38 1.19
C GLU A 466 -6.73 17.59 2.46
N ARG A 467 -6.26 16.32 2.57
CA ARG A 467 -6.43 15.50 3.77
C ARG A 467 -5.58 16.01 4.93
N ALA A 468 -4.35 16.41 4.67
CA ALA A 468 -3.49 17.04 5.67
C ALA A 468 -4.16 18.28 6.27
N ALA A 469 -4.65 19.19 5.43
CA ALA A 469 -5.36 20.39 5.87
C ALA A 469 -6.64 20.05 6.65
N GLY A 470 -7.48 19.14 6.12
CA GLY A 470 -8.75 18.75 6.73
C GLY A 470 -8.59 18.04 8.09
N HIS A 471 -7.42 17.47 8.38
CA HIS A 471 -7.14 16.77 9.63
C HIS A 471 -6.12 17.50 10.52
N ALA A 472 -5.78 18.76 10.20
CA ALA A 472 -4.76 19.51 10.93
C ALA A 472 -5.08 19.72 12.43
N CYS A 473 -6.37 19.68 12.80
CA CYS A 473 -6.82 19.75 14.19
C CYS A 473 -6.78 18.39 14.93
N GLY A 474 -6.44 17.29 14.24
CA GLY A 474 -6.57 15.96 14.84
C GLY A 474 -7.99 15.65 15.32
N VAL A 475 -8.10 14.88 16.39
CA VAL A 475 -9.38 14.50 17.03
C VAL A 475 -9.90 15.57 18.01
N TYR A 476 -9.42 16.81 17.91
CA TYR A 476 -9.63 17.81 18.95
C TYR A 476 -10.64 18.89 18.56
N ARG A 477 -11.38 19.33 19.57
CA ARG A 477 -12.32 20.44 19.51
C ARG A 477 -11.55 21.75 19.51
N VAL A 478 -11.45 22.40 18.37
CA VAL A 478 -10.81 23.71 18.21
C VAL A 478 -11.84 24.70 17.67
N PRO A 479 -12.25 25.72 18.43
CA PRO A 479 -13.30 26.64 18.00
C PRO A 479 -12.95 27.54 16.82
N ASN A 480 -11.67 27.98 16.75
CA ASN A 480 -11.20 28.93 15.75
C ASN A 480 -10.03 28.30 14.97
N VAL A 481 -10.16 28.17 13.66
CA VAL A 481 -9.24 27.41 12.81
C VAL A 481 -8.88 28.20 11.54
N GLU A 482 -7.61 28.26 11.22
CA GLU A 482 -7.08 28.76 9.94
C GLU A 482 -6.01 27.79 9.47
N VAL A 483 -6.27 27.12 8.35
CA VAL A 483 -5.32 26.15 7.76
C VAL A 483 -5.13 26.49 6.29
N GLU A 484 -3.88 26.55 5.86
CA GLU A 484 -3.49 26.65 4.47
C GLU A 484 -2.49 25.56 4.13
N ALA A 485 -2.72 24.80 3.04
CA ALA A 485 -1.82 23.78 2.54
C ALA A 485 -1.52 24.01 1.06
N LEU A 486 -0.24 24.04 0.73
CA LEU A 486 0.30 24.27 -0.61
C LEU A 486 0.89 22.98 -1.16
N THR A 487 0.41 22.52 -2.31
CA THR A 487 0.96 21.37 -3.03
C THR A 487 1.88 21.90 -4.14
N VAL A 488 3.15 21.50 -4.12
CA VAL A 488 4.17 22.12 -4.98
C VAL A 488 4.92 21.06 -5.79
N TYR A 489 5.04 21.30 -7.10
CA TYR A 489 5.90 20.52 -7.99
C TYR A 489 7.39 20.80 -7.73
N THR A 490 8.20 19.75 -7.83
CA THR A 490 9.67 19.82 -7.82
C THR A 490 10.25 18.81 -8.79
N ASN A 491 11.58 18.81 -8.98
CA ASN A 491 12.26 17.76 -9.75
C ASN A 491 12.68 16.55 -8.90
N ASN A 492 12.14 16.42 -7.70
CA ASN A 492 12.31 15.22 -6.88
C ASN A 492 11.51 14.03 -7.45
N PRO A 493 11.83 12.79 -7.05
CA PRO A 493 10.95 11.65 -7.33
C PRO A 493 9.50 11.95 -6.93
N PRO A 494 8.50 11.50 -7.71
CA PRO A 494 7.09 11.83 -7.46
C PRO A 494 6.67 11.44 -6.04
N SER A 495 5.74 12.21 -5.48
CA SER A 495 5.03 11.85 -4.25
C SER A 495 3.56 11.56 -4.60
N GLY A 496 2.95 10.61 -3.89
CA GLY A 496 1.56 10.20 -4.17
C GLY A 496 0.93 9.53 -2.94
N ALA A 497 -0.01 8.62 -3.20
CA ALA A 497 -0.66 7.89 -2.13
C ALA A 497 0.33 7.05 -1.33
N PHE A 498 0.33 7.22 -0.03
CA PHE A 498 1.00 6.33 0.92
C PHE A 498 0.15 6.23 2.17
N ARG A 499 -0.01 5.02 2.71
CA ARG A 499 -0.78 4.66 3.92
C ARG A 499 -0.78 5.78 4.96
N GLY A 500 -1.98 6.33 5.31
CA GLY A 500 -2.13 7.54 6.14
C GLY A 500 -2.47 8.80 5.36
N PHE A 501 -1.94 8.98 4.12
CA PHE A 501 -2.40 9.96 3.13
C PHE A 501 -2.49 11.41 3.65
N GLY A 502 -1.39 11.93 4.22
CA GLY A 502 -1.32 13.30 4.76
C GLY A 502 -1.75 13.42 6.23
N VAL A 503 -2.69 12.60 6.70
CA VAL A 503 -3.23 12.67 8.06
C VAL A 503 -2.19 12.32 9.11
N ASN A 504 -1.36 11.30 8.89
CA ASN A 504 -0.33 10.90 9.85
C ASN A 504 0.78 11.96 10.01
N GLN A 505 1.07 12.75 8.97
CA GLN A 505 2.03 13.86 9.08
C GLN A 505 1.46 14.98 9.98
N THR A 506 0.20 15.38 9.76
CA THR A 506 -0.44 16.41 10.61
C THR A 506 -0.77 15.90 12.01
N ALA A 507 -1.05 14.59 12.17
CA ALA A 507 -1.20 13.98 13.49
C ALA A 507 0.09 14.13 14.32
N PHE A 508 1.27 13.89 13.73
CA PHE A 508 2.55 14.13 14.39
C PHE A 508 2.68 15.57 14.89
N ALA A 509 2.27 16.56 14.09
CA ALA A 509 2.36 17.97 14.46
C ALA A 509 1.42 18.32 15.62
N ILE A 510 0.11 18.01 15.51
CA ILE A 510 -0.86 18.36 16.54
C ILE A 510 -0.62 17.61 17.86
N GLU A 511 -0.26 16.32 17.80
CA GLU A 511 0.03 15.53 18.99
C GLU A 511 1.27 16.03 19.72
N GLY A 512 2.31 16.45 18.97
CA GLY A 512 3.49 17.11 19.54
C GLY A 512 3.19 18.44 20.22
N LEU A 513 2.26 19.24 19.66
CA LEU A 513 1.80 20.49 20.30
C LEU A 513 0.99 20.23 21.57
N LEU A 514 0.18 19.18 21.61
CA LEU A 514 -0.58 18.78 22.81
C LEU A 514 0.35 18.38 23.97
N ASP A 515 1.44 17.67 23.66
CA ASP A 515 2.42 17.32 24.69
C ASP A 515 3.12 18.57 25.25
N ARG A 516 3.48 19.52 24.39
CA ARG A 516 4.02 20.83 24.82
C ARG A 516 3.03 21.63 25.63
N LEU A 517 1.74 21.58 25.25
CA LEU A 517 0.69 22.25 26.02
C LEU A 517 0.51 21.62 27.39
N ALA A 518 0.50 20.28 27.47
CA ALA A 518 0.40 19.55 28.74
C ALA A 518 1.53 19.95 29.71
N GLU A 519 2.78 19.99 29.23
CA GLU A 519 3.92 20.46 30.02
C GLU A 519 3.74 21.90 30.52
N ARG A 520 3.25 22.80 29.67
CA ARG A 520 3.07 24.23 30.01
C ARG A 520 1.95 24.47 31.01
N VAL A 521 0.88 23.70 30.94
CA VAL A 521 -0.27 23.76 31.88
C VAL A 521 0.05 22.98 33.16
N GLY A 522 0.98 22.05 33.14
CA GLY A 522 1.34 21.19 34.29
C GLY A 522 0.40 20.02 34.49
N ILE A 523 -0.16 19.48 33.40
CA ILE A 523 -1.00 18.27 33.36
C ILE A 523 -0.32 17.21 32.53
N ASP A 524 -0.78 15.95 32.59
CA ASP A 524 -0.19 14.91 31.77
C ASP A 524 -0.82 14.81 30.38
N GLY A 525 -0.19 14.00 29.54
CA GLY A 525 -0.61 13.81 28.14
C GLY A 525 -2.01 13.19 27.99
N TYR A 526 -2.47 12.36 28.94
CA TYR A 526 -3.83 11.84 28.94
C TYR A 526 -4.84 12.95 29.24
N GLU A 527 -4.59 13.76 30.27
CA GLU A 527 -5.50 14.80 30.71
C GLU A 527 -5.71 15.89 29.68
N VAL A 528 -4.66 16.34 28.98
CA VAL A 528 -4.79 17.36 27.93
C VAL A 528 -5.66 16.83 26.77
N ARG A 529 -5.53 15.55 26.43
CA ARG A 529 -6.33 14.92 25.38
C ARG A 529 -7.77 14.73 25.82
N ASP A 530 -8.02 14.19 27.01
CA ASP A 530 -9.36 13.98 27.58
C ASP A 530 -10.20 15.28 27.64
N ARG A 531 -9.56 16.42 27.93
CA ARG A 531 -10.21 17.75 27.96
C ARG A 531 -10.63 18.26 26.58
N ASN A 532 -9.92 17.82 25.53
CA ASN A 532 -10.03 18.43 24.21
C ASN A 532 -10.58 17.53 23.12
N ILE A 533 -10.70 16.20 23.34
CA ILE A 533 -11.26 15.29 22.33
C ILE A 533 -12.67 15.70 21.92
N LEU A 534 -13.00 15.43 20.67
CA LEU A 534 -14.33 15.65 20.09
C LEU A 534 -15.40 14.84 20.82
N GLU A 535 -16.57 15.45 20.97
CA GLU A 535 -17.80 14.84 21.44
C GLU A 535 -18.90 14.96 20.37
N GLN A 536 -19.95 14.18 20.49
CA GLN A 536 -21.12 14.31 19.62
C GLN A 536 -21.68 15.73 19.65
N GLY A 537 -21.85 16.33 18.50
CA GLY A 537 -22.28 17.72 18.35
C GLY A 537 -21.12 18.72 18.20
N ASP A 538 -19.89 18.33 18.48
CA ASP A 538 -18.72 19.17 18.22
C ASP A 538 -18.41 19.25 16.72
N MET A 539 -17.76 20.32 16.33
CA MET A 539 -17.32 20.50 14.95
C MET A 539 -15.87 20.02 14.77
N PHE A 540 -15.70 19.01 13.91
CA PHE A 540 -14.40 18.49 13.50
C PHE A 540 -13.73 19.42 12.50
N GLY A 541 -12.43 19.69 12.70
CA GLY A 541 -11.55 20.37 11.77
C GLY A 541 -12.21 21.55 11.05
N PRO A 542 -12.21 21.54 9.72
CA PRO A 542 -12.71 22.67 8.93
C PRO A 542 -14.23 22.77 8.81
N GLY A 543 -15.05 21.85 9.33
CA GLY A 543 -16.48 22.09 9.30
C GLY A 543 -17.44 20.90 9.21
N GLN A 544 -17.18 19.79 9.89
CA GLN A 544 -18.18 18.73 10.05
C GLN A 544 -18.65 18.63 11.50
N ILE A 545 -19.99 18.67 11.74
CA ILE A 545 -20.55 18.36 13.05
C ILE A 545 -20.55 16.85 13.24
N MET A 546 -19.89 16.38 14.30
CA MET A 546 -19.75 14.94 14.58
C MET A 546 -21.06 14.37 15.09
N GLY A 547 -21.51 13.30 14.41
CA GLY A 547 -22.73 12.55 14.73
C GLY A 547 -22.50 11.37 15.68
N GLU A 548 -23.39 10.39 15.60
CA GLU A 548 -23.27 9.11 16.29
C GLU A 548 -22.09 8.28 15.77
N GLY A 549 -21.63 7.31 16.56
CA GLY A 549 -20.54 6.44 16.18
C GLY A 549 -19.13 7.03 16.42
N LEU A 550 -19.00 8.01 17.31
CA LEU A 550 -17.74 8.65 17.67
C LEU A 550 -17.01 7.87 18.76
N GLY A 551 -16.06 7.03 18.44
CA GLY A 551 -15.40 6.12 19.38
C GLY A 551 -14.07 6.62 19.97
N ILE A 552 -13.73 7.89 19.82
CA ILE A 552 -12.44 8.41 20.32
C ILE A 552 -12.32 8.36 21.83
N ARG A 553 -13.41 8.65 22.56
CA ARG A 553 -13.41 8.62 24.04
C ARG A 553 -13.13 7.20 24.54
N GLU A 554 -13.80 6.22 23.98
CA GLU A 554 -13.64 4.81 24.34
C GLU A 554 -12.23 4.30 24.04
N THR A 555 -11.62 4.73 22.90
CA THR A 555 -10.23 4.36 22.59
C THR A 555 -9.24 4.96 23.58
N LEU A 556 -9.47 6.20 24.03
CA LEU A 556 -8.65 6.89 25.03
C LEU A 556 -8.80 6.25 26.43
N GLU A 557 -10.02 5.95 26.84
CA GLU A 557 -10.29 5.28 28.13
C GLU A 557 -9.69 3.87 28.18
N ALA A 558 -9.71 3.14 27.08
CA ALA A 558 -9.20 1.77 26.99
C ALA A 558 -7.69 1.65 27.26
N VAL A 559 -6.92 2.72 27.16
CA VAL A 559 -5.45 2.73 27.38
C VAL A 559 -5.03 3.55 28.60
N LYS A 560 -5.98 4.11 29.34
CA LYS A 560 -5.73 5.01 30.48
C LYS A 560 -4.82 4.40 31.52
N GLU A 561 -5.12 3.20 31.99
CA GLU A 561 -4.37 2.52 33.05
C GLU A 561 -2.95 2.18 32.59
N ASP A 562 -2.79 1.77 31.32
CA ASP A 562 -1.47 1.47 30.75
C ASP A 562 -0.60 2.71 30.73
N TYR A 563 -1.14 3.86 30.29
CA TYR A 563 -0.43 5.13 30.28
C TYR A 563 -0.08 5.60 31.71
N LYS A 564 -1.05 5.60 32.63
CA LYS A 564 -0.89 6.12 33.98
C LYS A 564 0.02 5.27 34.87
N SER A 565 0.11 3.96 34.61
CA SER A 565 0.95 3.04 35.38
C SER A 565 2.38 2.92 34.85
N ALA A 566 2.64 3.31 33.60
CA ALA A 566 3.95 3.22 33.01
C ALA A 566 4.89 4.30 33.57
N GLN A 567 6.15 3.92 33.79
CA GLN A 567 7.17 4.88 34.23
C GLN A 567 7.53 5.90 33.14
N PHE A 568 7.64 5.40 31.90
CA PHE A 568 7.87 6.22 30.72
C PHE A 568 6.89 5.80 29.62
N ALA A 569 6.00 6.69 29.25
CA ALA A 569 5.03 6.46 28.19
C ALA A 569 4.74 7.73 27.39
N GLY A 570 4.53 7.57 26.09
CA GLY A 570 3.88 8.53 25.22
C GLY A 570 2.46 8.08 24.89
N ILE A 571 1.56 9.04 24.66
CA ILE A 571 0.17 8.78 24.24
C ILE A 571 -0.20 9.71 23.09
N ALA A 572 -0.89 9.17 22.08
CA ALA A 572 -1.37 9.95 20.94
C ALA A 572 -2.76 9.45 20.50
N CYS A 573 -3.56 10.37 19.98
CA CYS A 573 -4.88 10.11 19.43
C CYS A 573 -4.92 10.34 17.92
N GLY A 574 -5.72 9.55 17.20
CA GLY A 574 -5.85 9.65 15.76
C GLY A 574 -7.29 9.60 15.29
N ILE A 575 -7.54 10.29 14.19
CA ILE A 575 -8.76 10.20 13.38
C ILE A 575 -8.36 10.00 11.92
N LYS A 576 -9.02 9.09 11.23
CA LYS A 576 -8.80 8.89 9.79
C LYS A 576 -10.11 8.67 9.08
N ASN A 577 -10.34 9.45 8.04
CA ASN A 577 -11.50 9.25 7.18
C ASN A 577 -11.49 7.86 6.52
N THR A 578 -12.66 7.27 6.36
CA THR A 578 -12.95 6.13 5.50
C THR A 578 -13.71 6.64 4.29
N GLY A 579 -13.20 6.35 3.10
CA GLY A 579 -13.79 6.89 1.87
C GLY A 579 -13.05 8.10 1.31
N ILE A 580 -13.32 8.40 0.03
CA ILE A 580 -12.77 9.56 -0.67
C ILE A 580 -13.40 10.84 -0.13
N GLY A 581 -14.75 10.87 0.00
CA GLY A 581 -15.48 11.98 0.60
C GLY A 581 -15.32 13.33 -0.10
N ASN A 582 -15.56 14.42 0.65
CA ASN A 582 -15.45 15.80 0.19
C ASN A 582 -16.26 16.05 -1.11
N GLY A 583 -17.52 15.60 -1.13
CA GLY A 583 -18.40 15.74 -2.29
C GLY A 583 -18.18 14.76 -3.43
N MET A 584 -17.10 13.93 -3.37
CA MET A 584 -16.86 12.88 -4.35
C MET A 584 -17.65 11.61 -3.98
N ALA A 585 -18.21 10.94 -4.98
CA ALA A 585 -18.93 9.70 -4.75
C ALA A 585 -17.98 8.54 -4.44
N ASP A 586 -18.27 7.82 -3.35
CA ASP A 586 -17.65 6.52 -3.05
C ASP A 586 -18.56 5.41 -3.57
N ILE A 587 -18.02 4.55 -4.43
CA ILE A 587 -18.78 3.53 -5.16
C ILE A 587 -18.28 2.14 -4.78
N GLY A 588 -19.18 1.29 -4.32
CA GLY A 588 -18.98 -0.15 -4.19
C GLY A 588 -19.91 -0.89 -5.17
N ARG A 589 -19.35 -1.76 -6.02
CA ARG A 589 -20.07 -2.65 -6.93
C ARG A 589 -19.58 -4.07 -6.80
N SER A 590 -20.52 -5.02 -6.87
CA SER A 590 -20.21 -6.43 -6.90
C SER A 590 -21.24 -7.17 -7.72
N LEU A 591 -20.82 -8.24 -8.38
CA LEU A 591 -21.68 -9.17 -9.11
C LEU A 591 -21.40 -10.58 -8.62
N ILE A 592 -22.43 -11.30 -8.22
CA ILE A 592 -22.35 -12.74 -7.93
C ILE A 592 -22.90 -13.48 -9.15
N ARG A 593 -22.10 -14.35 -9.73
CA ARG A 593 -22.49 -15.21 -10.84
C ARG A 593 -22.37 -16.68 -10.45
N ILE A 594 -23.38 -17.47 -10.78
CA ILE A 594 -23.33 -18.92 -10.62
C ILE A 594 -22.75 -19.50 -11.92
N GLU A 595 -21.45 -19.81 -11.90
CA GLU A 595 -20.75 -20.34 -13.10
C GLU A 595 -21.05 -21.81 -13.33
N SER A 596 -21.18 -22.59 -12.26
CA SER A 596 -21.53 -24.00 -12.27
C SER A 596 -22.10 -24.41 -10.91
N VAL A 597 -22.52 -25.67 -10.78
CA VAL A 597 -22.98 -26.23 -9.49
C VAL A 597 -21.91 -26.18 -8.39
N ASP A 598 -20.65 -26.16 -8.77
CA ASP A 598 -19.50 -26.17 -7.89
C ASP A 598 -18.76 -24.81 -7.85
N SER A 599 -19.26 -23.76 -8.50
CA SER A 599 -18.58 -22.47 -8.60
C SER A 599 -19.53 -21.29 -8.61
N ILE A 600 -19.42 -20.47 -7.55
CA ILE A 600 -20.09 -19.18 -7.36
C ILE A 600 -18.99 -18.12 -7.36
N VAL A 601 -18.98 -17.25 -8.37
CA VAL A 601 -17.93 -16.23 -8.50
C VAL A 601 -18.45 -14.86 -8.10
N VAL A 602 -17.72 -14.21 -7.20
CA VAL A 602 -17.92 -12.81 -6.81
C VAL A 602 -16.97 -11.93 -7.60
N TYR A 603 -17.51 -11.08 -8.46
CA TYR A 603 -16.73 -10.03 -9.14
C TYR A 603 -16.84 -8.71 -8.39
N THR A 604 -15.74 -7.99 -8.26
CA THR A 604 -15.67 -6.66 -7.66
C THR A 604 -14.54 -5.85 -8.29
N GLY A 605 -14.61 -4.51 -8.23
CA GLY A 605 -13.54 -3.65 -8.70
C GLY A 605 -12.43 -3.39 -7.66
N PHE A 606 -12.64 -3.77 -6.39
CA PHE A 606 -11.65 -3.58 -5.34
C PHE A 606 -10.57 -4.68 -5.33
N THR A 607 -9.31 -4.27 -5.33
CA THR A 607 -8.15 -5.18 -5.40
C THR A 607 -7.73 -5.71 -4.04
N GLU A 608 -7.16 -6.92 -4.03
CA GLU A 608 -6.55 -7.57 -2.87
C GLU A 608 -5.03 -7.40 -2.92
N MET A 609 -4.46 -6.60 -2.02
CA MET A 609 -3.02 -6.36 -1.91
C MET A 609 -2.39 -6.98 -0.65
N GLY A 610 -3.15 -7.85 0.04
CA GLY A 610 -2.76 -8.52 1.27
C GLY A 610 -3.68 -8.26 2.46
N GLN A 611 -4.60 -7.31 2.37
CA GLN A 611 -5.47 -6.88 3.47
C GLN A 611 -6.54 -7.92 3.85
N GLY A 612 -6.88 -8.87 2.98
CA GLY A 612 -7.83 -9.92 3.29
C GLY A 612 -9.26 -9.69 2.82
N LEU A 613 -9.47 -8.76 1.88
CA LEU A 613 -10.79 -8.42 1.38
C LEU A 613 -11.57 -9.63 0.84
N TYR A 614 -10.91 -10.50 0.07
CA TYR A 614 -11.58 -11.67 -0.53
C TYR A 614 -12.11 -12.64 0.52
N THR A 615 -11.42 -12.79 1.66
CA THR A 615 -11.91 -13.59 2.79
C THR A 615 -13.19 -12.99 3.34
N ILE A 616 -13.23 -11.68 3.54
CA ILE A 616 -14.39 -10.96 4.07
C ILE A 616 -15.59 -11.07 3.11
N LEU A 617 -15.38 -10.91 1.79
CA LEU A 617 -16.47 -11.05 0.82
C LEU A 617 -17.07 -12.46 0.83
N ARG A 618 -16.24 -13.52 0.96
CA ARG A 618 -16.73 -14.90 1.15
C ARG A 618 -17.54 -15.04 2.43
N GLN A 619 -17.05 -14.47 3.56
CA GLN A 619 -17.79 -14.49 4.83
C GLN A 619 -19.19 -13.88 4.66
N VAL A 620 -19.30 -12.73 3.95
CA VAL A 620 -20.57 -12.05 3.72
C VAL A 620 -21.51 -12.89 2.83
N VAL A 621 -21.01 -13.47 1.73
CA VAL A 621 -21.83 -14.34 0.86
C VAL A 621 -22.35 -15.55 1.65
N CYS A 622 -21.48 -16.28 2.31
CA CYS A 622 -21.86 -17.47 3.10
C CYS A 622 -22.83 -17.11 4.22
N HIS A 623 -22.61 -15.99 4.91
CA HIS A 623 -23.50 -15.52 5.98
C HIS A 623 -24.92 -15.21 5.45
N GLN A 624 -25.06 -14.59 4.28
CA GLN A 624 -26.35 -14.21 3.70
C GLN A 624 -27.09 -15.40 3.08
N THR A 625 -26.36 -16.31 2.45
CA THR A 625 -26.97 -17.36 1.60
C THR A 625 -26.96 -18.74 2.23
N GLY A 626 -26.09 -18.99 3.19
CA GLY A 626 -25.86 -20.33 3.76
C GLY A 626 -25.11 -21.29 2.84
N VAL A 627 -24.56 -20.82 1.70
CA VAL A 627 -23.79 -21.68 0.78
C VAL A 627 -22.42 -22.03 1.39
N ASP A 628 -21.87 -23.16 0.95
CA ASP A 628 -20.54 -23.60 1.36
C ASP A 628 -19.48 -22.63 0.84
N ALA A 629 -18.54 -22.28 1.72
CA ALA A 629 -17.44 -21.38 1.39
C ALA A 629 -16.56 -21.91 0.25
N ASP A 630 -16.41 -23.19 0.11
CA ASP A 630 -15.58 -23.81 -0.93
C ASP A 630 -16.15 -23.61 -2.34
N LEU A 631 -17.44 -23.29 -2.46
CA LEU A 631 -18.08 -22.93 -3.72
C LEU A 631 -17.80 -21.47 -4.14
N VAL A 632 -17.39 -20.61 -3.20
CA VAL A 632 -17.30 -19.16 -3.44
C VAL A 632 -15.89 -18.76 -3.81
N GLU A 633 -15.71 -18.26 -5.03
CA GLU A 633 -14.50 -17.65 -5.55
C GLU A 633 -14.64 -16.12 -5.62
N VAL A 634 -13.53 -15.39 -5.58
CA VAL A 634 -13.51 -13.93 -5.79
C VAL A 634 -12.55 -13.60 -6.93
N LYS A 635 -13.01 -12.78 -7.89
CA LYS A 635 -12.24 -12.31 -9.04
C LYS A 635 -12.28 -10.79 -9.15
N VAL A 636 -11.19 -10.22 -9.63
CA VAL A 636 -11.06 -8.79 -9.95
C VAL A 636 -10.47 -8.68 -11.35
N ASP A 637 -11.35 -8.38 -12.30
CA ASP A 637 -11.02 -8.14 -13.70
C ASP A 637 -12.03 -7.18 -14.34
N THR A 638 -11.81 -6.83 -15.59
CA THR A 638 -12.67 -5.93 -16.34
C THR A 638 -13.71 -6.65 -17.20
N THR A 639 -13.98 -7.94 -16.94
CA THR A 639 -15.01 -8.73 -17.67
C THR A 639 -16.42 -8.17 -17.41
N TYR A 640 -16.67 -7.71 -16.17
CA TYR A 640 -17.96 -7.13 -15.78
C TYR A 640 -17.79 -5.67 -15.34
N PRO A 641 -18.83 -4.82 -15.54
CA PRO A 641 -18.78 -3.40 -15.20
C PRO A 641 -18.98 -3.16 -13.68
N VAL A 642 -18.13 -3.77 -12.86
CA VAL A 642 -18.14 -3.64 -11.40
C VAL A 642 -17.11 -2.59 -10.92
N GLU A 643 -17.01 -1.51 -11.65
CA GLU A 643 -16.05 -0.43 -11.36
C GLU A 643 -16.31 0.19 -9.99
N CYS A 644 -15.24 0.30 -9.19
CA CYS A 644 -15.24 0.89 -7.85
C CYS A 644 -14.21 2.04 -7.70
N GLY A 645 -13.41 2.30 -8.73
CA GLY A 645 -12.20 3.13 -8.64
C GLY A 645 -11.08 2.43 -7.85
N MET A 646 -10.07 3.20 -7.44
CA MET A 646 -8.91 2.68 -6.73
C MET A 646 -9.25 2.07 -5.36
N THR A 647 -8.51 1.03 -4.98
CA THR A 647 -8.50 0.48 -3.61
C THR A 647 -7.62 1.37 -2.74
N THR A 648 -8.22 2.40 -2.18
CA THR A 648 -7.58 3.50 -1.43
C THR A 648 -8.47 3.93 -0.25
N ALA A 649 -8.01 4.88 0.57
CA ALA A 649 -8.78 5.55 1.62
C ALA A 649 -9.48 4.58 2.61
N SER A 650 -8.92 3.41 2.84
CA SER A 650 -9.42 2.34 3.73
C SER A 650 -10.90 1.96 3.51
N ARG A 651 -11.46 2.22 2.32
CA ARG A 651 -12.90 2.13 1.99
C ARG A 651 -13.34 0.75 1.49
N ALA A 652 -12.38 -0.10 1.07
CA ALA A 652 -12.72 -1.33 0.35
C ALA A 652 -13.62 -2.27 1.17
N THR A 653 -13.32 -2.51 2.46
CA THR A 653 -14.15 -3.38 3.30
C THR A 653 -15.56 -2.83 3.42
N LEU A 654 -15.73 -1.55 3.74
CA LEU A 654 -17.03 -0.91 3.92
C LEU A 654 -17.89 -1.02 2.64
N LEU A 655 -17.36 -0.55 1.52
CA LEU A 655 -18.11 -0.44 0.27
C LEU A 655 -18.36 -1.80 -0.39
N ALA A 656 -17.35 -2.68 -0.40
CA ALA A 656 -17.49 -3.98 -1.02
C ALA A 656 -18.39 -4.92 -0.22
N THR A 657 -18.35 -4.86 1.13
CA THR A 657 -19.27 -5.68 1.95
C THR A 657 -20.71 -5.27 1.77
N GLU A 658 -21.02 -3.98 1.68
CA GLU A 658 -22.36 -3.50 1.40
C GLU A 658 -22.83 -3.89 -0.01
N ALA A 659 -21.97 -3.76 -1.01
CA ALA A 659 -22.31 -4.15 -2.38
C ALA A 659 -22.55 -5.66 -2.49
N VAL A 660 -21.62 -6.49 -1.97
CA VAL A 660 -21.77 -7.95 -2.04
C VAL A 660 -22.93 -8.46 -1.18
N ARG A 661 -23.22 -7.84 -0.03
CA ARG A 661 -24.38 -8.15 0.79
C ARG A 661 -25.68 -7.98 0.00
N ARG A 662 -25.84 -6.86 -0.71
CA ARG A 662 -27.02 -6.59 -1.55
C ARG A 662 -27.16 -7.57 -2.70
N ALA A 663 -26.06 -8.02 -3.28
CA ALA A 663 -26.07 -9.08 -4.29
C ALA A 663 -26.44 -10.44 -3.67
N ALA A 664 -25.83 -10.77 -2.51
CA ALA A 664 -26.07 -12.05 -1.81
C ALA A 664 -27.48 -12.19 -1.26
N VAL A 665 -28.14 -11.11 -0.81
CA VAL A 665 -29.56 -11.11 -0.42
C VAL A 665 -30.45 -11.52 -1.58
N LYS A 666 -30.20 -11.02 -2.80
CA LYS A 666 -30.97 -11.41 -3.99
C LYS A 666 -30.79 -12.89 -4.33
N LEU A 667 -29.57 -13.43 -4.16
CA LEU A 667 -29.32 -14.87 -4.32
C LEU A 667 -30.02 -15.66 -3.20
N ALA A 668 -29.94 -15.20 -1.95
CA ALA A 668 -30.62 -15.86 -0.81
C ALA A 668 -32.14 -15.91 -0.98
N ASP A 669 -32.77 -14.85 -1.52
CA ASP A 669 -34.21 -14.82 -1.81
C ASP A 669 -34.60 -15.91 -2.85
N LYS A 670 -33.74 -16.13 -3.84
CA LYS A 670 -33.96 -17.20 -4.84
C LYS A 670 -33.84 -18.59 -4.22
N LEU A 671 -32.75 -18.82 -3.47
CA LEU A 671 -32.57 -20.09 -2.75
C LEU A 671 -33.70 -20.33 -1.74
N GLY A 672 -34.15 -19.28 -1.03
CA GLY A 672 -35.25 -19.36 -0.08
C GLY A 672 -36.64 -19.60 -0.74
N SER A 673 -36.79 -19.24 -2.02
CA SER A 673 -38.00 -19.53 -2.81
C SER A 673 -38.06 -20.97 -3.39
N GLY A 674 -36.99 -21.73 -3.21
CA GLY A 674 -36.90 -23.15 -3.57
C GLY A 674 -36.04 -23.45 -4.79
N ASP A 675 -35.44 -22.42 -5.43
CA ASP A 675 -34.47 -22.65 -6.51
C ASP A 675 -33.20 -23.31 -5.93
N SER A 676 -32.64 -24.28 -6.64
CA SER A 676 -31.33 -24.87 -6.30
C SER A 676 -30.19 -24.11 -6.98
N ILE A 677 -28.95 -24.33 -6.56
CA ILE A 677 -27.76 -23.77 -7.27
C ILE A 677 -27.74 -24.24 -8.73
N GLU A 678 -28.17 -25.48 -9.01
CA GLU A 678 -28.26 -26.02 -10.38
C GLU A 678 -29.24 -25.22 -11.25
N ASP A 679 -30.40 -24.83 -10.68
CA ASP A 679 -31.40 -24.02 -11.37
C ASP A 679 -30.91 -22.60 -11.66
N LEU A 680 -29.95 -22.12 -10.87
CA LEU A 680 -29.41 -20.77 -10.97
C LEU A 680 -28.12 -20.67 -11.79
N VAL A 681 -27.62 -21.78 -12.37
CA VAL A 681 -26.42 -21.73 -13.24
C VAL A 681 -26.62 -20.73 -14.38
N GLY A 682 -25.66 -19.82 -14.56
CA GLY A 682 -25.71 -18.74 -15.53
C GLY A 682 -26.43 -17.46 -15.05
N HIS A 683 -27.07 -17.49 -13.85
CA HIS A 683 -27.70 -16.29 -13.29
C HIS A 683 -26.70 -15.36 -12.66
N GLU A 684 -27.03 -14.06 -12.69
CA GLU A 684 -26.23 -12.94 -12.17
C GLU A 684 -27.02 -12.13 -11.14
N PHE A 685 -26.37 -11.79 -10.02
CA PHE A 685 -26.94 -11.01 -8.94
C PHE A 685 -26.04 -9.80 -8.67
N GLY A 686 -26.45 -8.62 -9.15
CA GLY A 686 -25.72 -7.37 -8.96
C GLY A 686 -26.07 -6.70 -7.64
N GLY A 687 -25.05 -6.14 -6.97
CA GLY A 687 -25.21 -5.29 -5.82
C GLY A 687 -24.38 -4.01 -5.96
N GLU A 688 -24.96 -2.89 -5.51
CA GLU A 688 -24.32 -1.59 -5.57
C GLU A 688 -24.56 -0.83 -4.25
N PHE A 689 -23.54 -0.13 -3.75
CA PHE A 689 -23.65 0.81 -2.65
C PHE A 689 -22.88 2.08 -3.03
N ILE A 690 -23.59 3.20 -3.14
CA ILE A 690 -23.05 4.50 -3.53
C ILE A 690 -23.25 5.49 -2.40
N CYS A 691 -22.13 6.05 -1.91
CA CYS A 691 -22.11 7.15 -0.98
C CYS A 691 -21.88 8.46 -1.76
N ASN A 692 -22.96 9.11 -2.15
CA ASN A 692 -22.97 10.40 -2.85
C ASN A 692 -23.57 11.52 -2.00
N PHE A 693 -23.62 11.32 -0.69
CA PHE A 693 -24.20 12.22 0.30
C PHE A 693 -23.15 13.06 1.04
N THR A 694 -21.87 12.86 0.76
CA THR A 694 -20.81 13.68 1.34
C THR A 694 -20.74 15.04 0.67
N VAL A 695 -20.32 16.05 1.43
CA VAL A 695 -20.17 17.43 0.95
C VAL A 695 -18.73 17.91 1.17
N GLU A 696 -18.35 18.97 0.45
CA GLU A 696 -17.08 19.65 0.72
C GLU A 696 -17.13 20.30 2.10
N PRO A 697 -16.02 20.32 2.86
CA PRO A 697 -15.94 21.02 4.12
C PRO A 697 -16.32 22.50 3.96
N SER A 698 -17.14 23.04 4.86
CA SER A 698 -17.52 24.44 4.85
C SER A 698 -17.29 25.07 6.23
N ASP A 699 -17.04 26.37 6.24
CA ASP A 699 -16.83 27.17 7.47
C ASP A 699 -18.05 27.23 8.39
N ARG A 700 -19.22 26.83 7.90
CA ARG A 700 -20.49 26.86 8.64
C ARG A 700 -20.94 25.51 9.16
N GLY A 701 -20.53 24.41 8.56
CA GLY A 701 -20.96 23.03 8.85
C GLY A 701 -22.48 22.90 8.95
N GLY A 702 -23.12 22.28 7.96
CA GLY A 702 -24.56 21.99 8.02
C GLY A 702 -24.86 20.92 9.06
N GLU A 703 -25.96 21.06 9.82
CA GLU A 703 -26.46 20.00 10.70
C GLU A 703 -26.80 18.76 9.85
N GLY A 704 -26.16 17.62 10.12
CA GLY A 704 -26.32 16.37 9.37
C GLY A 704 -25.49 16.29 8.08
N GLU A 705 -24.73 17.31 7.69
CA GLU A 705 -23.78 17.23 6.58
C GLU A 705 -22.51 16.46 7.01
N VAL A 706 -22.04 15.57 6.16
CA VAL A 706 -20.84 14.76 6.40
C VAL A 706 -19.83 14.95 5.28
N THR A 707 -18.56 15.08 5.61
CA THR A 707 -17.47 15.22 4.63
C THR A 707 -16.97 13.87 4.13
N HIS A 708 -17.13 12.82 4.92
CA HIS A 708 -16.72 11.45 4.59
C HIS A 708 -17.78 10.45 5.01
N VAL A 709 -17.72 9.25 4.43
CA VAL A 709 -18.67 8.17 4.73
C VAL A 709 -18.65 7.83 6.22
N THR A 710 -17.46 7.65 6.80
CA THR A 710 -17.26 7.45 8.23
C THR A 710 -15.81 7.79 8.62
N PHE A 711 -15.51 7.72 9.93
CA PHE A 711 -14.16 7.89 10.46
C PHE A 711 -13.79 6.72 11.37
N GLY A 712 -12.53 6.25 11.26
CA GLY A 712 -11.88 5.42 12.26
C GLY A 712 -11.21 6.29 13.32
N PHE A 713 -11.17 5.81 14.56
CA PHE A 713 -10.53 6.46 15.71
C PHE A 713 -9.54 5.53 16.35
N ALA A 714 -8.45 6.09 16.87
CA ALA A 714 -7.47 5.31 17.59
C ALA A 714 -6.82 6.12 18.70
N THR A 715 -6.42 5.43 19.77
CA THR A 715 -5.48 5.95 20.76
C THR A 715 -4.37 4.93 20.94
N GLN A 716 -3.13 5.40 20.88
CA GLN A 716 -1.95 4.54 21.04
C GLN A 716 -1.12 5.01 22.24
N VAL A 717 -0.62 4.04 22.99
CA VAL A 717 0.34 4.24 24.07
C VAL A 717 1.61 3.50 23.74
N VAL A 718 2.74 4.20 23.81
CA VAL A 718 4.06 3.63 23.63
C VAL A 718 4.77 3.67 24.97
N THR A 719 5.23 2.52 25.47
CA THR A 719 6.02 2.44 26.70
C THR A 719 7.50 2.24 26.39
N LEU A 720 8.35 2.85 27.22
CA LEU A 720 9.80 2.77 27.08
C LEU A 720 10.43 2.07 28.28
N SER A 721 11.53 1.35 28.03
CA SER A 721 12.41 0.83 29.05
C SER A 721 13.19 1.94 29.77
N ASP A 722 13.86 1.60 30.87
CA ASP A 722 14.81 2.51 31.59
C ASP A 722 15.96 3.02 30.69
N LYS A 723 16.17 2.38 29.52
CA LYS A 723 17.17 2.78 28.53
C LYS A 723 16.62 3.65 27.42
N GLY A 724 15.32 3.94 27.43
CA GLY A 724 14.64 4.67 26.37
C GLY A 724 14.34 3.83 25.11
N GLU A 725 14.42 2.51 25.17
CA GLU A 725 14.05 1.63 24.09
C GLU A 725 12.53 1.38 24.11
N VAL A 726 11.87 1.35 22.94
CA VAL A 726 10.46 1.03 22.85
C VAL A 726 10.24 -0.43 23.25
N GLU A 727 9.46 -0.67 24.31
CA GLU A 727 9.14 -2.00 24.81
C GLU A 727 7.81 -2.51 24.27
N LYS A 728 6.79 -1.64 24.31
CA LYS A 728 5.42 -2.03 23.95
C LYS A 728 4.66 -0.89 23.28
N VAL A 729 3.81 -1.24 22.33
CA VAL A 729 2.77 -0.37 21.79
C VAL A 729 1.42 -0.98 22.07
N ILE A 730 0.53 -0.22 22.72
CA ILE A 730 -0.86 -0.58 22.95
C ILE A 730 -1.69 0.27 21.99
N ALA A 731 -2.31 -0.39 21.00
CA ALA A 731 -3.07 0.24 19.93
C ALA A 731 -4.56 -0.04 20.11
N SER A 732 -5.30 0.94 20.66
CA SER A 732 -6.76 0.87 20.84
C SER A 732 -7.44 1.52 19.66
N HIS A 733 -8.25 0.76 18.90
CA HIS A 733 -8.88 1.21 17.67
C HIS A 733 -10.39 0.99 17.70
N ASP A 734 -11.15 2.01 17.36
CA ASP A 734 -12.57 1.88 17.00
C ASP A 734 -12.67 1.48 15.52
N VAL A 735 -13.13 0.28 15.30
CA VAL A 735 -13.17 -0.36 13.97
C VAL A 735 -14.60 -0.51 13.42
N GLY A 736 -15.58 0.07 14.14
CA GLY A 736 -16.98 -0.26 13.90
C GLY A 736 -17.23 -1.73 14.21
N ARG A 737 -17.85 -2.48 13.30
CA ARG A 737 -17.99 -3.93 13.44
C ARG A 737 -16.77 -4.66 12.93
N VAL A 738 -16.25 -5.57 13.71
CA VAL A 738 -15.18 -6.50 13.29
C VAL A 738 -15.74 -7.50 12.28
N MET A 739 -15.27 -7.46 11.03
CA MET A 739 -15.66 -8.43 9.99
C MET A 739 -14.86 -9.73 10.06
N ASN A 740 -13.57 -9.61 10.35
CA ASN A 740 -12.65 -10.72 10.60
C ASN A 740 -11.59 -10.26 11.62
N ARG A 741 -11.61 -10.84 12.81
CA ARG A 741 -10.76 -10.38 13.92
C ARG A 741 -9.27 -10.47 13.61
N ALA A 742 -8.81 -11.63 13.17
CA ALA A 742 -7.38 -11.87 12.93
C ALA A 742 -6.80 -10.99 11.79
N LEU A 743 -7.58 -10.76 10.72
CA LEU A 743 -7.19 -9.89 9.62
C LEU A 743 -7.19 -8.42 10.04
N CYS A 744 -8.18 -7.99 10.83
CA CYS A 744 -8.26 -6.62 11.36
C CYS A 744 -7.06 -6.30 12.27
N GLU A 745 -6.76 -7.16 13.25
CA GLU A 745 -5.58 -7.04 14.10
C GLU A 745 -4.29 -6.96 13.27
N GLY A 746 -4.14 -7.85 12.26
CA GLY A 746 -2.96 -7.86 11.39
C GLY A 746 -2.79 -6.57 10.56
N GLN A 747 -3.89 -5.89 10.18
CA GLN A 747 -3.81 -4.59 9.54
C GLN A 747 -3.27 -3.51 10.49
N ILE A 748 -3.73 -3.50 11.74
CA ILE A 748 -3.27 -2.55 12.77
C ILE A 748 -1.82 -2.82 13.13
N GLU A 749 -1.43 -4.08 13.39
CA GLU A 749 -0.03 -4.46 13.67
C GLU A 749 0.94 -3.99 12.55
N GLY A 750 0.54 -4.17 11.28
CA GLY A 750 1.32 -3.73 10.13
C GLY A 750 1.37 -2.21 9.99
N ALA A 751 0.30 -1.48 10.36
CA ALA A 751 0.26 -0.03 10.35
C ALA A 751 1.13 0.57 11.46
N VAL A 752 1.04 0.03 12.68
CA VAL A 752 1.88 0.40 13.83
C VAL A 752 3.37 0.17 13.50
N HIS A 753 3.72 -0.96 12.88
CA HIS A 753 5.09 -1.21 12.45
C HIS A 753 5.62 -0.14 11.47
N MET A 754 4.79 0.27 10.49
CA MET A 754 5.17 1.36 9.59
C MET A 754 5.24 2.71 10.30
N GLY A 755 4.34 3.00 11.23
CA GLY A 755 4.35 4.20 12.05
C GLY A 755 5.62 4.30 12.90
N LEU A 756 6.01 3.21 13.56
CA LEU A 756 7.27 3.13 14.31
C LEU A 756 8.48 3.35 13.40
N GLY A 757 8.51 2.73 12.21
CA GLY A 757 9.57 2.95 11.24
C GLY A 757 9.65 4.41 10.80
N PHE A 758 8.52 5.02 10.45
CA PHE A 758 8.42 6.42 10.04
C PHE A 758 8.89 7.39 11.15
N ALA A 759 8.54 7.11 12.39
CA ALA A 759 8.92 7.93 13.54
C ALA A 759 10.39 7.79 13.93
N LEU A 760 11.00 6.60 13.77
CA LEU A 760 12.28 6.28 14.40
C LEU A 760 13.45 6.13 13.43
N THR A 761 13.22 5.57 12.23
CA THR A 761 14.35 5.09 11.42
C THR A 761 14.20 5.31 9.91
N GLU A 762 12.98 5.30 9.36
CA GLU A 762 12.78 5.28 7.92
C GLU A 762 12.93 6.67 7.29
N GLU A 763 13.75 6.75 6.26
CA GLU A 763 13.93 7.94 5.45
C GLU A 763 14.39 7.55 4.03
N LEU A 764 13.95 8.31 3.02
CA LEU A 764 14.50 8.30 1.67
C LEU A 764 15.08 9.70 1.37
N PRO A 765 16.32 9.97 1.74
CA PRO A 765 16.97 11.23 1.44
C PRO A 765 17.15 11.42 -0.06
N VAL A 766 16.92 12.65 -0.53
CA VAL A 766 17.08 13.07 -1.93
C VAL A 766 18.04 14.26 -1.97
N VAL A 767 19.03 14.20 -2.85
CA VAL A 767 20.00 15.28 -3.07
C VAL A 767 20.02 15.59 -4.59
N ASP A 768 19.85 16.83 -4.94
CA ASP A 768 19.79 17.28 -6.33
C ASP A 768 18.84 16.46 -7.21
N GLY A 769 17.68 16.06 -6.68
CA GLY A 769 16.66 15.26 -7.36
C GLY A 769 16.96 13.74 -7.43
N TRP A 770 18.06 13.28 -6.85
CA TRP A 770 18.44 11.86 -6.80
C TRP A 770 18.22 11.26 -5.41
N PRO A 771 17.58 10.08 -5.30
CA PRO A 771 17.64 9.30 -4.07
C PRO A 771 19.11 9.01 -3.71
N VAL A 772 19.50 9.28 -2.46
CA VAL A 772 20.89 9.02 -1.97
C VAL A 772 21.23 7.54 -2.05
N SER A 773 20.24 6.68 -1.87
CA SER A 773 20.38 5.23 -2.04
C SER A 773 19.08 4.63 -2.56
N THR A 774 19.22 3.60 -3.40
CA THR A 774 18.11 2.74 -3.86
C THR A 774 18.20 1.32 -3.28
N MET A 775 19.00 1.16 -2.22
CA MET A 775 19.15 -0.12 -1.53
C MET A 775 18.13 -0.25 -0.40
N LEU A 776 17.34 -1.34 -0.38
CA LEU A 776 16.34 -1.60 0.67
C LEU A 776 16.91 -1.57 2.10
N ASN A 777 18.21 -1.88 2.26
CA ASN A 777 18.83 -1.85 3.59
C ASN A 777 18.99 -0.42 4.12
N ASP A 778 19.23 0.52 3.21
CA ASP A 778 19.51 1.92 3.56
C ASP A 778 18.22 2.71 3.87
N LEU A 779 17.05 2.14 3.53
CA LEU A 779 15.74 2.67 3.94
C LEU A 779 15.45 2.46 5.43
N GLN A 780 16.28 1.73 6.15
CA GLN A 780 16.23 1.50 7.59
C GLN A 780 14.88 0.96 8.12
N ILE A 781 14.19 0.16 7.31
CA ILE A 781 12.94 -0.48 7.70
C ILE A 781 13.18 -1.43 8.88
N LEU A 782 12.35 -1.34 9.91
CA LEU A 782 12.46 -2.18 11.10
C LEU A 782 12.40 -3.67 10.74
N ARG A 783 13.31 -4.45 11.35
CA ARG A 783 13.40 -5.90 11.17
C ARG A 783 12.74 -6.61 12.36
N ALA A 784 12.39 -7.88 12.20
CA ALA A 784 11.73 -8.69 13.22
C ALA A 784 12.30 -8.54 14.65
N ARG A 785 13.63 -8.43 14.78
CA ARG A 785 14.31 -8.27 16.08
C ARG A 785 14.16 -6.89 16.73
N HIS A 786 13.69 -5.90 15.97
CA HIS A 786 13.55 -4.50 16.43
C HIS A 786 12.09 -4.13 16.70
N VAL A 787 11.16 -5.03 16.40
CA VAL A 787 9.73 -4.77 16.63
C VAL A 787 9.42 -5.02 18.11
N PRO A 788 8.85 -4.01 18.82
CA PRO A 788 8.41 -4.18 20.20
C PRO A 788 7.19 -5.12 20.28
N GLU A 789 6.74 -5.38 21.48
CA GLU A 789 5.41 -5.98 21.67
C GLU A 789 4.33 -5.03 21.15
N ILE A 790 3.39 -5.53 20.34
CA ILE A 790 2.24 -4.77 19.85
C ILE A 790 0.98 -5.46 20.36
N GLU A 791 0.24 -4.77 21.23
CA GLU A 791 -1.07 -5.19 21.72
C GLU A 791 -2.17 -4.40 21.01
N VAL A 792 -3.08 -5.09 20.34
CA VAL A 792 -4.22 -4.49 19.63
C VAL A 792 -5.49 -4.67 20.46
N ARG A 793 -6.21 -3.57 20.69
CA ARG A 793 -7.54 -3.56 21.34
C ARG A 793 -8.57 -3.07 20.31
N LEU A 794 -9.47 -3.97 19.92
CA LEU A 794 -10.55 -3.67 18.97
C LEU A 794 -11.79 -3.25 19.74
N LEU A 795 -12.27 -2.04 19.46
CA LEU A 795 -13.53 -1.52 19.97
C LEU A 795 -14.55 -1.47 18.84
N GLU A 796 -15.75 -1.93 19.11
CA GLU A 796 -16.82 -2.04 18.13
C GLU A 796 -17.91 -0.99 18.40
N ILE A 797 -17.73 0.20 17.79
CA ILE A 797 -18.72 1.30 17.82
C ILE A 797 -19.21 1.49 16.38
N PRO A 798 -20.31 0.80 15.97
CA PRO A 798 -20.76 0.78 14.60
C PRO A 798 -21.14 2.16 14.08
N ASP A 799 -20.78 2.43 12.82
CA ASP A 799 -21.22 3.61 12.09
C ASP A 799 -22.67 3.42 11.63
N PRO A 800 -23.56 4.43 11.77
CA PRO A 800 -24.98 4.28 11.45
C PRO A 800 -25.29 4.27 9.94
N HIS A 801 -24.35 4.61 9.06
CA HIS A 801 -24.61 4.77 7.63
C HIS A 801 -24.63 3.44 6.85
N THR A 802 -24.15 2.34 7.44
CA THR A 802 -24.08 1.03 6.79
C THR A 802 -24.59 -0.08 7.70
N GLU A 803 -25.07 -1.19 7.12
CA GLU A 803 -25.63 -2.34 7.85
C GLU A 803 -24.66 -2.97 8.86
N TYR A 804 -23.38 -3.08 8.45
CA TYR A 804 -22.35 -3.62 9.34
C TYR A 804 -21.68 -2.53 10.20
N GLY A 805 -21.83 -1.26 9.87
CA GLY A 805 -21.20 -0.18 10.61
C GLY A 805 -19.67 -0.22 10.62
N VAL A 806 -19.06 -0.75 9.56
CA VAL A 806 -17.60 -0.96 9.44
C VAL A 806 -16.88 0.38 9.30
N LYS A 807 -15.71 0.50 9.94
CA LYS A 807 -14.78 1.64 9.81
C LYS A 807 -13.44 1.20 9.25
N GLY A 808 -12.75 2.11 8.57
CA GLY A 808 -11.43 1.85 8.02
C GLY A 808 -10.34 1.81 9.10
N VAL A 809 -9.44 0.82 9.03
CA VAL A 809 -8.33 0.66 10.00
C VAL A 809 -6.95 0.63 9.32
N GLY A 810 -6.93 0.57 8.00
CA GLY A 810 -5.69 0.33 7.26
C GLY A 810 -4.67 1.46 7.35
N GLU A 811 -5.06 2.68 7.68
CA GLU A 811 -4.26 3.90 7.57
C GLU A 811 -4.14 4.70 8.88
N ILE A 812 -4.56 4.16 10.01
CA ILE A 812 -4.61 4.88 11.30
C ILE A 812 -3.61 4.34 12.35
N GLY A 813 -2.80 3.36 12.02
CA GLY A 813 -1.80 2.77 12.91
C GLY A 813 -0.49 3.51 12.97
#